data_af78d772399213355f125e1cd1cafe72
#
_entry.id   af78d772399213355f125e1cd1cafe72
#
_cell.length_a   1.000
_cell.length_b   1.000
_cell.length_c   1.000
_cell.angle_alpha   90.00
_cell.angle_beta   90.00
_cell.angle_gamma   90.00
#
_symmetry.space_group_name_H-M   'P 1'
#
loop_
_entity.id
_entity.type
_entity.pdbx_description
1 polymer ?
#
loop_
_entity_poly.entity_id
_entity_poly.type
_entity_poly.pdbx_seq_one_letter_code
_entity_poly.pdbx_strand_id
1 'polypeptide(L)'
;MSALPDNLHTFASNDSDSQETREWMDALSAVIASEGPERAHFLLEQLLEHARENSIDMPFSANTGYVNTLEPDQEERCPGNIEIEERLRAYMRWNAMSMVVKANRHNPADGGDLGGHIGSFASLAHMFGAGFNHFWHAENENHGGDLLYIQGHVSPGVYARAFLEGRLTEDQLLNFRQEVDGKGLSSYPHPKLMPEFWQFPTVSMGLGPLMAIYQARFLKYLHARGIANTENRKVWVFCGDGEMDEVESLGAIGLAAREKLDNLIFVINCNLQRLDGPVRGNGKIIQELESEFRGAGWNVLKLIWGSNWDSLIARDKDGALRRIMMETVDGDYQAFKANDGAYVRKHFFGRDPRTLEMVAKLSDDDIWNLRRGGHDPQKVYAAYAAAVKHKGQPTVLLIKTVKGFGMGSSGEGKNTVHQTKKLTDEDIKAFRDRFNIPIPDSELSKLPFYKPAEDTPEMRYLHERRAALGGYLPHRRTKADEHFTVPSLDVFKPITEATAEGREISTTQAYVRFLTQLLRDQSLGKRVVPILVDEARTFGMEGLFRQIGIYNPDGQLYTPVDKDQVMFYKEDKAGQILQEGINEAGGMSSWIAAATSYSTNNRIMIPFYVYYSKFGFQRVGDLAWAAGDMQARGFLLGGTSGRTTLNGEGLQHEDGHSHILAGTIPNCISYDPTFAHEVAVIMQHGLKRMVEKQENVFYYLTLLNENYAMPGLTPGTEEQIIQGMYLLQAAVGEKKMPRVNLLGSGSILRESMAARELLAADWGVAANVWSCPSFNELARNGAEAERWNLMHPTDKPRVSFVAQQLGAHEGPVVASTDYMKSYADQIRAYIPAGRSFKVLGTDGFGRSDFRSKLREHFEINRHYIVVAALKALSEQGVVPVATVAKAIQHYKLSSDKINPLNA
;
A
#
# COMPACT_ATOMS: atom_id res chain seq x y z
N MET A 1 -6.29 28.55 -7.60
CA MET A 1 -6.09 29.90 -7.06
C MET A 1 -6.23 29.81 -5.55
N SER A 2 -5.17 29.48 -4.84
CA SER A 2 -5.06 29.82 -3.42
C SER A 2 -3.98 30.91 -3.34
N ALA A 3 -4.43 32.14 -3.50
CA ALA A 3 -3.69 33.25 -2.95
C ALA A 3 -3.46 32.91 -1.48
N LEU A 4 -2.22 32.95 -1.03
CA LEU A 4 -1.96 33.20 0.40
C LEU A 4 -2.92 34.34 0.80
N PRO A 5 -3.65 34.20 1.92
CA PRO A 5 -4.48 35.34 2.32
C PRO A 5 -3.61 36.57 2.37
N ASP A 6 -4.03 37.62 1.68
CA ASP A 6 -3.42 38.96 1.71
C ASP A 6 -3.35 39.57 3.13
N ASN A 7 -3.65 38.77 4.13
CA ASN A 7 -3.81 39.17 5.53
C ASN A 7 -2.47 39.55 6.23
N LEU A 8 -1.31 39.20 5.65
CA LEU A 8 -0.03 39.67 6.25
C LEU A 8 0.30 41.15 5.93
N HIS A 9 -0.37 41.71 4.94
CA HIS A 9 -0.21 43.14 4.61
C HIS A 9 -1.33 44.06 5.13
N THR A 10 -2.47 43.52 5.52
CA THR A 10 -3.61 44.31 5.98
C THR A 10 -3.50 44.78 7.44
N PHE A 11 -2.71 44.10 8.27
CA PHE A 11 -2.57 44.49 9.68
C PHE A 11 -1.67 45.70 9.88
N ALA A 12 -0.67 45.96 9.00
CA ALA A 12 0.21 47.14 9.11
C ALA A 12 -0.48 48.43 8.73
N SER A 13 -1.63 48.40 8.05
CA SER A 13 -2.37 49.58 7.63
C SER A 13 -3.48 50.01 8.59
N ASN A 14 -3.79 49.19 9.63
CA ASN A 14 -4.86 49.43 10.61
C ASN A 14 -4.37 49.45 12.07
N ASP A 15 -3.07 49.60 12.32
CA ASP A 15 -2.55 49.74 13.67
C ASP A 15 -2.99 51.08 14.27
N SER A 16 -3.95 51.02 15.15
CA SER A 16 -4.55 52.17 15.79
C SER A 16 -3.64 52.78 16.88
N ASP A 17 -2.68 52.04 17.40
CA ASP A 17 -1.69 52.45 18.37
C ASP A 17 -0.33 51.73 18.17
N SER A 18 0.49 52.31 17.33
CA SER A 18 1.81 51.74 17.00
C SER A 18 2.81 51.81 18.15
N GLN A 19 2.52 52.59 19.22
CA GLN A 19 3.34 52.62 20.40
C GLN A 19 3.01 51.41 21.29
N GLU A 20 1.73 51.15 21.56
CA GLU A 20 1.29 49.99 22.31
C GLU A 20 1.77 48.67 21.65
N THR A 21 1.65 48.61 20.33
CA THR A 21 2.14 47.43 19.57
C THR A 21 3.63 47.22 19.81
N ARG A 22 4.44 48.25 19.79
CA ARG A 22 5.89 48.15 20.10
C ARG A 22 6.17 47.73 21.53
N GLU A 23 5.46 48.26 22.50
CA GLU A 23 5.59 47.89 23.89
C GLU A 23 5.33 46.38 24.13
N TRP A 24 4.29 45.82 23.50
CA TRP A 24 4.03 44.37 23.52
C TRP A 24 5.17 43.57 22.87
N MET A 25 5.67 43.97 21.74
CA MET A 25 6.78 43.30 21.05
C MET A 25 8.08 43.40 21.84
N ASP A 26 8.39 44.54 22.46
CA ASP A 26 9.57 44.73 23.32
C ASP A 26 9.48 43.87 24.60
N ALA A 27 8.28 43.76 25.20
CA ALA A 27 8.06 42.93 26.36
C ALA A 27 8.32 41.43 26.05
N LEU A 28 7.77 40.93 24.92
CA LEU A 28 8.03 39.58 24.50
C LEU A 28 9.52 39.33 24.20
N SER A 29 10.18 40.29 23.55
CA SER A 29 11.61 40.24 23.23
C SER A 29 12.48 40.19 24.52
N ALA A 30 12.09 40.93 25.53
CA ALA A 30 12.76 40.94 26.84
C ALA A 30 12.62 39.57 27.54
N VAL A 31 11.45 38.94 27.49
CA VAL A 31 11.24 37.59 28.03
C VAL A 31 12.10 36.59 27.29
N ILE A 32 12.13 36.61 25.97
CA ILE A 32 13.00 35.73 25.17
C ILE A 32 14.47 35.89 25.58
N ALA A 33 14.92 37.12 25.75
CA ALA A 33 16.32 37.42 26.11
C ALA A 33 16.68 37.02 27.56
N SER A 34 15.75 37.15 28.52
CA SER A 34 16.02 36.93 29.95
C SER A 34 15.71 35.52 30.42
N GLU A 35 14.64 34.91 29.94
CA GLU A 35 14.10 33.66 30.43
C GLU A 35 14.07 32.56 29.37
N GLY A 36 14.36 32.88 28.13
CA GLY A 36 14.44 31.94 27.01
C GLY A 36 13.13 31.69 26.28
N PRO A 37 13.21 30.92 25.18
CA PRO A 37 12.06 30.68 24.28
C PRO A 37 10.93 29.83 24.92
N GLU A 38 11.23 28.96 25.88
CA GLU A 38 10.20 28.14 26.55
C GLU A 38 9.25 29.00 27.37
N ARG A 39 9.75 29.99 28.08
CA ARG A 39 8.91 30.92 28.85
C ARG A 39 8.07 31.80 27.93
N ALA A 40 8.65 32.28 26.83
CA ALA A 40 7.93 33.07 25.85
C ALA A 40 6.80 32.23 25.22
N HIS A 41 7.06 30.95 24.92
CA HIS A 41 6.05 30.01 24.40
C HIS A 41 4.89 29.85 25.37
N PHE A 42 5.18 29.59 26.66
CA PHE A 42 4.15 29.50 27.69
C PHE A 42 3.27 30.73 27.80
N LEU A 43 3.88 31.94 27.74
CA LEU A 43 3.13 33.19 27.80
C LEU A 43 2.21 33.36 26.58
N LEU A 44 2.70 33.01 25.39
CA LEU A 44 1.90 33.04 24.17
C LEU A 44 0.71 32.05 24.24
N GLU A 45 0.92 30.85 24.77
CA GLU A 45 -0.16 29.91 24.99
C GLU A 45 -1.24 30.46 25.95
N GLN A 46 -0.83 31.10 27.05
CA GLN A 46 -1.75 31.71 28.00
C GLN A 46 -2.54 32.86 27.36
N LEU A 47 -1.87 33.71 26.55
CA LEU A 47 -2.56 34.79 25.83
C LEU A 47 -3.56 34.24 24.79
N LEU A 48 -3.20 33.19 24.07
CA LEU A 48 -4.08 32.52 23.13
C LEU A 48 -5.30 31.89 23.82
N GLU A 49 -5.10 31.26 24.99
CA GLU A 49 -6.21 30.68 25.77
C GLU A 49 -7.15 31.79 26.28
N HIS A 50 -6.59 32.87 26.80
CA HIS A 50 -7.37 34.01 27.24
C HIS A 50 -8.17 34.66 26.09
N ALA A 51 -7.57 34.72 24.89
CA ALA A 51 -8.27 35.18 23.68
C ALA A 51 -9.45 34.26 23.31
N ARG A 52 -9.26 32.93 23.39
CA ARG A 52 -10.34 31.95 23.17
C ARG A 52 -11.48 32.12 24.15
N GLU A 53 -11.17 32.25 25.45
CA GLU A 53 -12.18 32.47 26.50
C GLU A 53 -13.03 33.71 26.25
N ASN A 54 -12.44 34.74 25.61
CA ASN A 54 -13.13 35.98 25.28
C ASN A 54 -13.71 36.00 23.86
N SER A 55 -13.74 34.86 23.16
CA SER A 55 -14.28 34.72 21.80
C SER A 55 -13.66 35.68 20.78
N ILE A 56 -12.37 36.01 20.95
CA ILE A 56 -11.63 36.85 20.00
C ILE A 56 -11.28 35.97 18.80
N ASP A 57 -11.49 36.47 17.59
CA ASP A 57 -11.07 35.83 16.36
C ASP A 57 -9.53 35.82 16.31
N MET A 58 -9.00 34.60 16.32
CA MET A 58 -7.56 34.41 16.53
C MET A 58 -6.82 34.40 15.20
N PRO A 59 -5.75 35.19 15.05
CA PRO A 59 -4.87 35.04 13.91
C PRO A 59 -4.25 33.66 13.96
N PHE A 60 -4.51 32.83 12.94
CA PHE A 60 -3.97 31.48 12.85
C PHE A 60 -2.84 31.43 11.82
N SER A 61 -1.67 31.00 12.26
CA SER A 61 -0.61 30.52 11.38
C SER A 61 -0.02 29.26 12.00
N ALA A 62 -0.14 28.13 11.29
CA ALA A 62 0.51 26.87 11.68
C ALA A 62 2.01 26.85 11.31
N ASN A 63 2.52 27.92 10.72
CA ASN A 63 3.88 28.02 10.21
C ASN A 63 4.81 28.75 11.18
N THR A 64 6.04 28.24 11.27
CA THR A 64 7.18 28.96 11.84
C THR A 64 8.00 29.65 10.74
N GLY A 65 8.98 30.47 11.11
CA GLY A 65 9.87 31.10 10.14
C GLY A 65 10.52 30.10 9.16
N TYR A 66 10.92 30.58 7.97
CA TYR A 66 11.59 29.74 6.96
C TYR A 66 13.06 29.50 7.29
N VAL A 67 13.28 28.93 8.46
CA VAL A 67 14.59 28.60 9.05
C VAL A 67 14.58 27.18 9.61
N ASN A 68 15.76 26.69 10.02
CA ASN A 68 15.85 25.38 10.66
C ASN A 68 15.10 25.39 12.00
N THR A 69 14.47 24.25 12.33
CA THR A 69 13.81 24.10 13.63
C THR A 69 14.83 23.97 14.77
N LEU A 70 15.95 23.28 14.53
CA LEU A 70 17.04 23.18 15.50
C LEU A 70 17.99 24.37 15.32
N GLU A 71 18.22 25.06 16.40
CA GLU A 71 19.29 26.09 16.47
C GLU A 71 20.66 25.41 16.56
N PRO A 72 21.76 26.07 16.11
CA PRO A 72 23.09 25.47 16.07
C PRO A 72 23.61 24.92 17.41
N ASP A 73 23.20 25.50 18.54
CA ASP A 73 23.55 25.06 19.90
C ASP A 73 22.73 23.83 20.38
N GLN A 74 21.60 23.54 19.75
CA GLN A 74 20.77 22.38 20.01
C GLN A 74 21.18 21.16 19.16
N GLU A 75 22.07 21.36 18.18
CA GLU A 75 22.47 20.31 17.26
C GLU A 75 23.42 19.31 17.91
N GLU A 76 22.99 18.04 17.96
CA GLU A 76 23.91 16.96 18.36
C GLU A 76 25.00 16.79 17.30
N ARG A 77 26.25 16.68 17.76
CA ARG A 77 27.39 16.49 16.86
C ARG A 77 27.44 15.08 16.29
N CYS A 78 27.67 14.98 14.98
CA CYS A 78 27.91 13.70 14.33
C CYS A 78 29.16 13.04 14.91
N PRO A 79 29.03 11.80 15.47
CA PRO A 79 30.17 11.09 16.06
C PRO A 79 31.05 10.42 14.99
N GLY A 80 30.63 10.45 13.71
CA GLY A 80 31.29 9.80 12.61
C GLY A 80 32.45 10.61 12.02
N ASN A 81 33.23 9.97 11.14
CA ASN A 81 34.25 10.64 10.35
C ASN A 81 33.60 11.21 9.08
N ILE A 82 33.30 12.51 9.11
CA ILE A 82 32.60 13.21 8.01
C ILE A 82 33.37 13.09 6.68
N GLU A 83 34.71 13.14 6.70
CA GLU A 83 35.52 13.04 5.46
C GLU A 83 35.42 11.66 4.81
N ILE A 84 35.49 10.59 5.61
CA ILE A 84 35.27 9.23 5.11
C ILE A 84 33.85 9.07 4.58
N GLU A 85 32.89 9.58 5.30
CA GLU A 85 31.49 9.52 4.86
C GLU A 85 31.21 10.29 3.58
N GLU A 86 31.85 11.47 3.38
CA GLU A 86 31.74 12.18 2.11
C GLU A 86 32.32 11.36 0.95
N ARG A 87 33.45 10.69 1.16
CA ARG A 87 34.00 9.79 0.12
C ARG A 87 33.08 8.62 -0.18
N LEU A 88 32.51 7.96 0.84
CA LEU A 88 31.54 6.88 0.65
C LEU A 88 30.29 7.36 -0.12
N ARG A 89 29.79 8.56 0.21
CA ARG A 89 28.65 9.16 -0.52
C ARG A 89 29.01 9.48 -1.96
N ALA A 90 30.24 9.93 -2.20
CA ALA A 90 30.74 10.18 -3.55
C ALA A 90 30.76 8.89 -4.38
N TYR A 91 31.22 7.78 -3.81
CA TYR A 91 31.24 6.48 -4.47
C TYR A 91 29.83 5.94 -4.73
N MET A 92 28.91 6.12 -3.78
CA MET A 92 27.49 5.77 -3.99
C MET A 92 26.88 6.57 -5.16
N ARG A 93 27.12 7.88 -5.22
CA ARG A 93 26.63 8.73 -6.32
C ARG A 93 27.23 8.32 -7.66
N TRP A 94 28.51 8.06 -7.70
CA TRP A 94 29.19 7.60 -8.91
C TRP A 94 28.62 6.30 -9.43
N ASN A 95 28.52 5.28 -8.59
CA ASN A 95 28.04 3.96 -8.97
C ASN A 95 26.56 4.00 -9.39
N ALA A 96 25.73 4.77 -8.70
CA ALA A 96 24.33 4.97 -9.08
C ALA A 96 24.20 5.67 -10.45
N MET A 97 25.00 6.70 -10.71
CA MET A 97 25.04 7.40 -12.00
C MET A 97 25.55 6.47 -13.10
N SER A 98 26.68 5.80 -12.87
CA SER A 98 27.29 4.88 -13.85
C SER A 98 26.34 3.76 -14.23
N MET A 99 25.62 3.16 -13.26
CA MET A 99 24.63 2.12 -13.50
C MET A 99 23.51 2.58 -14.43
N VAL A 100 22.92 3.75 -14.16
CA VAL A 100 21.83 4.30 -14.99
C VAL A 100 22.33 4.67 -16.38
N VAL A 101 23.50 5.35 -16.49
CA VAL A 101 24.04 5.76 -17.79
C VAL A 101 24.44 4.55 -18.63
N LYS A 102 25.07 3.52 -18.05
CA LYS A 102 25.41 2.28 -18.76
C LYS A 102 24.18 1.58 -19.30
N ALA A 103 23.13 1.44 -18.48
CA ALA A 103 21.88 0.81 -18.88
C ALA A 103 21.20 1.50 -20.07
N ASN A 104 21.42 2.82 -20.24
CA ASN A 104 20.85 3.61 -21.34
C ASN A 104 21.82 3.85 -22.53
N ARG A 105 23.11 3.56 -22.37
CA ARG A 105 24.09 3.56 -23.47
C ARG A 105 24.11 2.23 -24.23
N HIS A 106 23.84 1.13 -23.53
CA HIS A 106 23.79 -0.20 -24.14
C HIS A 106 22.40 -0.37 -24.77
N ASN A 107 22.35 -0.06 -26.08
CA ASN A 107 21.09 -0.09 -26.83
C ASN A 107 21.02 -1.36 -27.67
N PRO A 108 20.13 -2.31 -27.35
CA PRO A 108 19.88 -3.46 -28.21
C PRO A 108 19.26 -3.03 -29.55
N ALA A 109 19.28 -3.92 -30.53
CA ALA A 109 18.87 -3.64 -31.92
C ALA A 109 17.41 -3.17 -32.07
N ASP A 110 16.56 -3.39 -31.04
CA ASP A 110 15.16 -2.96 -30.95
C ASP A 110 14.96 -1.56 -30.33
N GLY A 111 16.04 -0.91 -29.85
CA GLY A 111 16.11 0.54 -29.73
C GLY A 111 15.38 1.19 -28.55
N GLY A 112 15.24 0.56 -27.39
CA GLY A 112 14.61 1.17 -26.20
C GLY A 112 15.61 1.67 -25.14
N ASP A 113 15.28 2.74 -24.41
CA ASP A 113 15.98 3.17 -23.19
C ASP A 113 15.44 2.38 -21.99
N LEU A 114 16.32 1.81 -21.14
CA LEU A 114 15.90 1.11 -19.92
C LEU A 114 15.47 2.07 -18.81
N GLY A 115 15.79 3.35 -18.90
CA GLY A 115 15.41 4.36 -17.93
C GLY A 115 16.26 4.36 -16.67
N GLY A 116 15.68 4.80 -15.55
CA GLY A 116 16.36 5.01 -14.28
C GLY A 116 16.47 6.50 -13.93
N HIS A 117 16.74 6.79 -12.65
CA HIS A 117 16.76 8.15 -12.13
C HIS A 117 18.06 8.44 -11.40
N ILE A 118 18.78 9.47 -11.84
CA ILE A 118 20.03 9.95 -11.21
C ILE A 118 19.71 11.10 -10.23
N GLY A 119 18.91 12.04 -10.68
CA GLY A 119 18.64 13.30 -9.96
C GLY A 119 17.96 13.16 -8.61
N SER A 120 17.12 12.14 -8.43
CA SER A 120 16.42 11.88 -7.15
C SER A 120 17.39 11.39 -6.07
N PHE A 121 18.23 10.39 -6.38
CA PHE A 121 19.23 9.93 -5.41
C PHE A 121 20.28 10.99 -5.13
N ALA A 122 20.69 11.77 -6.14
CA ALA A 122 21.64 12.87 -5.96
C ALA A 122 21.21 13.83 -4.84
N SER A 123 19.90 14.12 -4.72
CA SER A 123 19.37 14.98 -3.64
C SER A 123 19.33 14.29 -2.28
N LEU A 124 19.15 12.97 -2.21
CA LEU A 124 18.94 12.19 -0.97
C LEU A 124 20.22 11.58 -0.39
N ALA A 125 21.35 11.63 -1.08
CA ALA A 125 22.54 10.86 -0.70
C ALA A 125 23.07 11.16 0.71
N HIS A 126 22.95 12.39 1.23
CA HIS A 126 23.35 12.74 2.61
C HIS A 126 22.42 12.09 3.63
N MET A 127 21.10 12.10 3.38
CA MET A 127 20.09 11.47 4.22
C MET A 127 20.29 9.95 4.32
N PHE A 128 20.54 9.31 3.18
CA PHE A 128 20.85 7.88 3.14
C PHE A 128 22.19 7.54 3.80
N GLY A 129 23.22 8.40 3.59
CA GLY A 129 24.52 8.24 4.26
C GLY A 129 24.39 8.28 5.78
N ALA A 130 23.65 9.24 6.32
CA ALA A 130 23.38 9.33 7.76
C ALA A 130 22.61 8.11 8.28
N GLY A 131 21.55 7.71 7.57
CA GLY A 131 20.75 6.54 7.93
C GLY A 131 21.58 5.25 7.98
N PHE A 132 22.31 4.93 6.93
CA PHE A 132 23.14 3.72 6.85
C PHE A 132 24.26 3.70 7.90
N ASN A 133 24.85 4.84 8.21
CA ASN A 133 26.03 4.87 9.06
C ASN A 133 25.70 5.06 10.55
N HIS A 134 24.50 5.59 10.91
CA HIS A 134 24.24 6.01 12.29
C HIS A 134 22.90 5.58 12.88
N PHE A 135 21.87 5.36 12.06
CA PHE A 135 20.49 5.26 12.59
C PHE A 135 19.74 3.96 12.25
N TRP A 136 19.97 3.36 11.08
CA TRP A 136 19.17 2.22 10.64
C TRP A 136 19.73 0.91 11.17
N HIS A 137 19.05 0.34 12.15
CA HIS A 137 19.42 -0.92 12.76
C HIS A 137 18.90 -2.11 11.94
N ALA A 138 19.79 -3.03 11.63
CA ALA A 138 19.41 -4.36 11.17
C ALA A 138 18.97 -5.22 12.36
N GLU A 139 18.30 -6.32 12.07
CA GLU A 139 17.89 -7.27 13.10
C GLU A 139 19.09 -7.98 13.72
N ASN A 140 19.10 -8.06 15.04
CA ASN A 140 20.06 -8.80 15.82
C ASN A 140 19.42 -9.28 17.13
N GLU A 141 20.19 -9.90 18.02
CA GLU A 141 19.68 -10.42 19.29
C GLU A 141 19.02 -9.35 20.20
N ASN A 142 19.40 -8.09 20.05
CA ASN A 142 18.93 -6.99 20.92
C ASN A 142 17.95 -6.04 20.23
N HIS A 143 17.82 -6.10 18.89
CA HIS A 143 17.01 -5.18 18.11
C HIS A 143 16.32 -5.91 16.94
N GLY A 144 15.01 -5.79 16.86
CA GLY A 144 14.21 -6.45 15.79
C GLY A 144 14.35 -5.87 14.38
N GLY A 145 15.27 -4.92 14.18
CA GLY A 145 15.52 -4.25 12.92
C GLY A 145 14.52 -3.14 12.60
N ASP A 146 15.01 -2.04 12.00
CA ASP A 146 14.17 -0.96 11.51
C ASP A 146 13.53 -1.31 10.16
N LEU A 147 12.44 -0.65 9.83
CA LEU A 147 11.72 -0.83 8.59
C LEU A 147 11.86 0.41 7.71
N LEU A 148 12.21 0.20 6.44
CA LEU A 148 12.56 1.27 5.51
C LEU A 148 11.62 1.27 4.31
N TYR A 149 10.74 2.26 4.23
CA TYR A 149 9.95 2.59 3.04
C TYR A 149 10.76 3.55 2.18
N ILE A 150 11.47 2.99 1.23
CA ILE A 150 12.42 3.72 0.39
C ILE A 150 11.72 4.20 -0.88
N GLN A 151 11.74 5.52 -1.14
CA GLN A 151 11.18 6.10 -2.37
C GLN A 151 11.71 5.35 -3.62
N GLY A 152 10.82 4.91 -4.49
CA GLY A 152 11.17 4.05 -5.62
C GLY A 152 12.27 4.60 -6.52
N HIS A 153 12.25 5.90 -6.80
CA HIS A 153 13.20 6.59 -7.67
C HIS A 153 14.65 6.61 -7.17
N VAL A 154 14.91 6.23 -5.91
CA VAL A 154 16.28 6.24 -5.34
C VAL A 154 16.91 4.85 -5.27
N SER A 155 16.24 3.83 -5.80
CA SER A 155 16.77 2.45 -5.85
C SER A 155 18.21 2.35 -6.38
N PRO A 156 18.67 3.12 -7.41
CA PRO A 156 20.05 3.08 -7.86
C PRO A 156 21.07 3.39 -6.76
N GLY A 157 20.77 4.32 -5.87
CA GLY A 157 21.65 4.64 -4.74
C GLY A 157 21.72 3.56 -3.67
N VAL A 158 20.61 2.85 -3.44
CA VAL A 158 20.58 1.70 -2.52
C VAL A 158 21.37 0.53 -3.09
N TYR A 159 21.24 0.26 -4.39
CA TYR A 159 22.07 -0.74 -5.07
C TYR A 159 23.56 -0.39 -5.05
N ALA A 160 23.89 0.89 -5.29
CA ALA A 160 25.26 1.37 -5.19
C ALA A 160 25.85 1.17 -3.78
N ARG A 161 25.05 1.42 -2.73
CA ARG A 161 25.46 1.13 -1.34
C ARG A 161 25.65 -0.37 -1.10
N ALA A 162 24.72 -1.19 -1.53
CA ALA A 162 24.81 -2.65 -1.39
C ALA A 162 25.99 -3.25 -2.16
N PHE A 163 26.37 -2.66 -3.28
CA PHE A 163 27.59 -3.01 -4.02
C PHE A 163 28.86 -2.71 -3.21
N LEU A 164 28.97 -1.52 -2.60
CA LEU A 164 30.09 -1.19 -1.70
C LEU A 164 30.14 -2.16 -0.51
N GLU A 165 29.00 -2.55 0.03
CA GLU A 165 28.88 -3.53 1.12
C GLU A 165 29.23 -4.98 0.71
N GLY A 166 29.47 -5.25 -0.58
CA GLY A 166 29.75 -6.59 -1.09
C GLY A 166 28.51 -7.50 -1.22
N ARG A 167 27.32 -6.96 -1.09
CA ARG A 167 26.05 -7.68 -1.21
C ARG A 167 25.56 -7.84 -2.63
N LEU A 168 25.98 -6.96 -3.52
CA LEU A 168 25.71 -7.02 -4.95
C LEU A 168 27.01 -7.04 -5.72
N THR A 169 27.01 -7.72 -6.87
CA THR A 169 28.14 -7.83 -7.77
C THR A 169 28.13 -6.78 -8.85
N GLU A 170 29.26 -6.55 -9.49
CA GLU A 170 29.36 -5.67 -10.68
C GLU A 170 28.46 -6.15 -11.81
N ASP A 171 28.37 -7.47 -12.02
CA ASP A 171 27.52 -8.07 -13.05
C ASP A 171 26.04 -7.77 -12.81
N GLN A 172 25.57 -7.79 -11.56
CA GLN A 172 24.21 -7.40 -11.22
C GLN A 172 23.95 -5.92 -11.51
N LEU A 173 24.90 -5.02 -11.22
CA LEU A 173 24.80 -3.61 -11.54
C LEU A 173 24.77 -3.35 -13.06
N LEU A 174 25.56 -4.09 -13.83
CA LEU A 174 25.54 -4.02 -15.29
C LEU A 174 24.18 -4.41 -15.89
N ASN A 175 23.48 -5.33 -15.22
CA ASN A 175 22.15 -5.79 -15.62
C ASN A 175 21.00 -5.05 -14.91
N PHE A 176 21.20 -3.79 -14.54
CA PHE A 176 20.14 -2.95 -13.95
C PHE A 176 18.94 -2.87 -14.88
N ARG A 177 17.73 -3.18 -14.35
CA ARG A 177 16.45 -3.26 -15.09
C ARG A 177 16.41 -4.35 -16.17
N GLN A 178 17.21 -5.40 -16.01
CA GLN A 178 17.22 -6.57 -16.87
C GLN A 178 16.94 -7.82 -16.04
N GLU A 179 15.71 -8.00 -15.63
CA GLU A 179 15.26 -8.98 -14.62
C GLU A 179 14.94 -10.35 -15.21
N VAL A 180 14.58 -10.42 -16.50
CA VAL A 180 13.95 -11.59 -17.14
C VAL A 180 14.83 -12.84 -17.03
N ASP A 181 16.15 -12.70 -17.16
CA ASP A 181 17.08 -13.81 -17.07
C ASP A 181 17.55 -14.12 -15.63
N GLY A 182 16.97 -13.45 -14.63
CA GLY A 182 17.26 -13.64 -13.21
C GLY A 182 18.62 -13.14 -12.75
N LYS A 183 19.35 -12.36 -13.58
CA LYS A 183 20.69 -11.83 -13.28
C LYS A 183 20.68 -10.36 -12.92
N GLY A 184 19.62 -9.67 -13.27
CA GLY A 184 19.53 -8.22 -13.15
C GLY A 184 18.89 -7.76 -11.84
N LEU A 185 18.93 -6.43 -11.66
CA LEU A 185 18.32 -5.75 -10.52
C LEU A 185 16.95 -5.21 -10.93
N SER A 186 15.99 -5.25 -10.00
CA SER A 186 14.65 -4.70 -10.24
C SER A 186 14.71 -3.20 -10.49
N SER A 187 13.75 -2.72 -11.30
CA SER A 187 13.65 -1.31 -11.67
C SER A 187 13.40 -0.40 -10.46
N TYR A 188 12.64 -0.90 -9.52
CA TYR A 188 12.19 -0.24 -8.28
C TYR A 188 12.15 -1.25 -7.14
N PRO A 189 11.89 -0.81 -5.90
CA PRO A 189 11.68 -1.74 -4.79
C PRO A 189 10.48 -2.67 -5.05
N HIS A 190 10.77 -3.95 -5.31
CA HIS A 190 9.79 -5.00 -5.52
C HIS A 190 10.17 -6.26 -4.73
N PRO A 191 9.51 -6.52 -3.58
CA PRO A 191 9.74 -7.72 -2.79
C PRO A 191 9.51 -9.02 -3.56
N LYS A 192 8.61 -9.02 -4.54
CA LYS A 192 8.38 -10.19 -5.39
C LYS A 192 9.61 -10.54 -6.25
N LEU A 193 10.32 -9.53 -6.75
CA LEU A 193 11.43 -9.70 -7.70
C LEU A 193 12.79 -9.85 -6.99
N MET A 194 12.94 -9.20 -5.82
CA MET A 194 14.12 -9.32 -4.96
C MET A 194 13.71 -9.64 -3.52
N PRO A 195 13.23 -10.88 -3.24
CA PRO A 195 12.48 -11.22 -2.03
C PRO A 195 13.31 -11.23 -0.73
N GLU A 196 14.64 -11.29 -0.82
CA GLU A 196 15.53 -11.21 0.34
C GLU A 196 16.12 -9.80 0.54
N PHE A 197 15.85 -8.89 -0.38
CA PHE A 197 16.43 -7.54 -0.40
C PHE A 197 15.41 -6.47 -0.06
N TRP A 198 14.36 -6.27 -0.90
CA TRP A 198 13.41 -5.18 -0.73
C TRP A 198 12.33 -5.50 0.29
N GLN A 199 12.11 -4.57 1.24
CA GLN A 199 11.09 -4.75 2.28
C GLN A 199 9.69 -4.39 1.77
N PHE A 200 9.55 -3.27 1.04
CA PHE A 200 8.26 -2.72 0.64
C PHE A 200 8.29 -2.19 -0.81
N PRO A 201 7.20 -2.35 -1.58
CA PRO A 201 7.02 -1.70 -2.87
C PRO A 201 6.53 -0.27 -2.63
N THR A 202 7.21 0.71 -3.23
CA THR A 202 6.96 2.14 -2.97
C THR A 202 6.85 2.97 -4.23
N VAL A 203 6.81 2.34 -5.40
CA VAL A 203 6.78 3.07 -6.67
C VAL A 203 5.40 3.58 -7.03
N SER A 204 4.33 2.91 -6.59
CA SER A 204 3.00 3.50 -6.59
C SER A 204 2.97 4.55 -5.48
N MET A 205 3.15 5.82 -5.89
CA MET A 205 3.34 6.93 -4.96
C MET A 205 2.11 7.12 -4.06
N GLY A 206 2.34 7.52 -2.83
CA GLY A 206 1.32 7.67 -1.80
C GLY A 206 1.08 6.39 -1.00
N LEU A 207 1.21 5.19 -1.58
CA LEU A 207 1.00 3.94 -0.85
C LEU A 207 2.08 3.69 0.22
N GLY A 208 3.32 4.09 -0.04
CA GLY A 208 4.43 3.95 0.93
C GLY A 208 4.13 4.67 2.25
N PRO A 209 3.86 5.99 2.25
CA PRO A 209 3.46 6.73 3.44
C PRO A 209 2.25 6.13 4.16
N LEU A 210 1.19 5.79 3.43
CA LEU A 210 -0.01 5.19 3.99
C LEU A 210 0.28 3.86 4.69
N MET A 211 0.90 2.91 3.99
CA MET A 211 1.24 1.59 4.56
C MET A 211 2.17 1.71 5.77
N ALA A 212 3.10 2.67 5.76
CA ALA A 212 4.06 2.85 6.84
C ALA A 212 3.41 3.30 8.16
N ILE A 213 2.37 4.13 8.09
CA ILE A 213 1.59 4.54 9.27
C ILE A 213 0.98 3.30 9.94
N TYR A 214 0.32 2.45 9.17
CA TYR A 214 -0.29 1.23 9.69
C TYR A 214 0.74 0.16 10.08
N GLN A 215 1.89 0.13 9.43
CA GLN A 215 3.01 -0.72 9.84
C GLN A 215 3.58 -0.28 11.20
N ALA A 216 3.75 1.02 11.44
CA ALA A 216 4.20 1.55 12.72
C ALA A 216 3.19 1.26 13.85
N ARG A 217 1.90 1.43 13.55
CA ARG A 217 0.80 1.04 14.44
C ARG A 217 0.82 -0.45 14.75
N PHE A 218 1.03 -1.29 13.75
CA PHE A 218 1.07 -2.74 13.92
C PHE A 218 2.26 -3.20 14.78
N LEU A 219 3.40 -2.53 14.72
CA LEU A 219 4.51 -2.79 15.66
C LEU A 219 4.08 -2.54 17.11
N LYS A 220 3.40 -1.44 17.40
CA LYS A 220 2.86 -1.15 18.73
C LYS A 220 1.79 -2.16 19.16
N TYR A 221 0.93 -2.58 18.25
CA TYR A 221 -0.05 -3.65 18.48
C TYR A 221 0.62 -4.98 18.88
N LEU A 222 1.67 -5.40 18.17
CA LEU A 222 2.40 -6.63 18.51
C LEU A 222 3.06 -6.55 19.90
N HIS A 223 3.63 -5.39 20.24
CA HIS A 223 4.24 -5.13 21.54
C HIS A 223 3.19 -5.18 22.66
N ALA A 224 2.09 -4.44 22.50
CA ALA A 224 1.00 -4.37 23.48
C ALA A 224 0.38 -5.74 23.77
N ARG A 225 0.33 -6.63 22.77
CA ARG A 225 -0.16 -8.01 22.89
C ARG A 225 0.91 -9.01 23.36
N GLY A 226 2.13 -8.58 23.60
CA GLY A 226 3.24 -9.45 24.00
C GLY A 226 3.64 -10.50 22.96
N ILE A 227 3.36 -10.26 21.66
CA ILE A 227 3.70 -11.19 20.57
C ILE A 227 5.15 -10.99 20.11
N ALA A 228 5.61 -9.74 20.08
CA ALA A 228 6.98 -9.38 19.73
C ALA A 228 7.43 -8.13 20.49
N ASN A 229 8.69 -8.07 20.90
CA ASN A 229 9.28 -6.83 21.42
C ASN A 229 9.66 -5.93 20.24
N THR A 230 8.91 -4.85 20.06
CA THR A 230 9.10 -3.89 18.97
C THR A 230 9.36 -2.47 19.49
N GLU A 231 9.62 -2.29 20.79
CA GLU A 231 9.66 -0.98 21.46
C GLU A 231 10.69 -0.01 20.86
N ASN A 232 11.87 -0.50 20.50
CA ASN A 232 12.97 0.34 20.02
C ASN A 232 13.03 0.42 18.47
N ARG A 233 12.14 -0.26 17.75
CA ARG A 233 12.13 -0.28 16.30
C ARG A 233 11.51 0.98 15.73
N LYS A 234 12.08 1.49 14.65
CA LYS A 234 11.57 2.63 13.90
C LYS A 234 11.08 2.21 12.51
N VAL A 235 10.09 2.92 12.04
CA VAL A 235 9.62 2.88 10.65
C VAL A 235 10.02 4.20 10.00
N TRP A 236 10.90 4.12 9.01
CA TRP A 236 11.41 5.27 8.26
C TRP A 236 10.74 5.32 6.88
N VAL A 237 10.29 6.49 6.50
CA VAL A 237 9.56 6.70 5.23
C VAL A 237 10.24 7.81 4.44
N PHE A 238 10.67 7.49 3.24
CA PHE A 238 11.29 8.46 2.34
C PHE A 238 10.34 8.81 1.21
N CYS A 239 9.92 10.07 1.16
CA CYS A 239 9.01 10.60 0.17
C CYS A 239 9.61 11.80 -0.54
N GLY A 240 9.20 12.05 -1.78
CA GLY A 240 9.40 13.33 -2.43
C GLY A 240 8.31 14.32 -2.02
N ASP A 241 8.64 15.63 -2.08
CA ASP A 241 7.67 16.70 -1.86
C ASP A 241 6.52 16.67 -2.89
N GLY A 242 6.79 16.26 -4.12
CA GLY A 242 5.76 16.05 -5.13
C GLY A 242 4.87 14.83 -4.89
N GLU A 243 5.34 13.84 -4.13
CA GLU A 243 4.54 12.68 -3.73
C GLU A 243 3.44 13.05 -2.71
N MET A 244 3.57 14.20 -2.05
CA MET A 244 2.55 14.70 -1.13
C MET A 244 1.30 15.22 -1.85
N ASP A 245 1.31 15.32 -3.18
CA ASP A 245 0.11 15.57 -3.99
C ASP A 245 -0.85 14.36 -4.01
N GLU A 246 -0.34 13.14 -3.75
CA GLU A 246 -1.19 11.95 -3.64
C GLU A 246 -2.01 11.98 -2.34
N VAL A 247 -3.31 11.74 -2.48
CA VAL A 247 -4.26 11.77 -1.34
C VAL A 247 -3.85 10.75 -0.26
N GLU A 248 -3.37 9.59 -0.67
CA GLU A 248 -2.91 8.52 0.20
C GLU A 248 -1.73 8.94 1.09
N SER A 249 -0.86 9.84 0.61
CA SER A 249 0.31 10.32 1.36
C SER A 249 -0.08 11.04 2.66
N LEU A 250 -1.20 11.75 2.66
CA LEU A 250 -1.70 12.56 3.77
C LEU A 250 -2.94 11.95 4.46
N GLY A 251 -3.52 10.91 3.87
CA GLY A 251 -4.83 10.39 4.26
C GLY A 251 -4.93 9.86 5.70
N ALA A 252 -3.83 9.44 6.31
CA ALA A 252 -3.83 8.82 7.65
C ALA A 252 -2.94 9.54 8.67
N ILE A 253 -2.42 10.74 8.36
CA ILE A 253 -1.51 11.47 9.29
C ILE A 253 -2.19 11.79 10.63
N GLY A 254 -3.50 12.06 10.63
CA GLY A 254 -4.26 12.30 11.86
C GLY A 254 -4.33 11.05 12.76
N LEU A 255 -4.43 9.84 12.18
CA LEU A 255 -4.39 8.59 12.94
C LEU A 255 -3.02 8.40 13.60
N ALA A 256 -1.94 8.66 12.89
CA ALA A 256 -0.59 8.51 13.40
C ALA A 256 -0.34 9.34 14.67
N ALA A 257 -0.83 10.58 14.68
CA ALA A 257 -0.73 11.46 15.85
C ALA A 257 -1.66 11.01 17.00
N ARG A 258 -2.92 10.67 16.70
CA ARG A 258 -3.88 10.19 17.70
C ARG A 258 -3.38 8.94 18.43
N GLU A 259 -2.74 8.02 17.73
CA GLU A 259 -2.17 6.81 18.32
C GLU A 259 -0.70 6.98 18.80
N LYS A 260 -0.20 8.22 18.80
CA LYS A 260 1.13 8.58 19.34
C LYS A 260 2.25 7.70 18.78
N LEU A 261 2.29 7.54 17.45
CA LEU A 261 3.24 6.66 16.77
C LEU A 261 4.66 7.25 16.76
N ASP A 262 5.31 7.36 17.92
CA ASP A 262 6.67 7.89 18.08
C ASP A 262 7.77 6.97 17.51
N ASN A 263 7.37 5.84 16.98
CA ASN A 263 8.20 4.92 16.20
C ASN A 263 8.14 5.19 14.68
N LEU A 264 7.42 6.22 14.23
CA LEU A 264 7.27 6.60 12.83
C LEU A 264 8.01 7.90 12.53
N ILE A 265 8.86 7.87 11.49
CA ILE A 265 9.64 9.02 11.04
C ILE A 265 9.47 9.18 9.53
N PHE A 266 8.85 10.27 9.10
CA PHE A 266 8.78 10.68 7.70
C PHE A 266 9.96 11.58 7.37
N VAL A 267 10.62 11.31 6.25
CA VAL A 267 11.70 12.11 5.67
C VAL A 267 11.25 12.60 4.31
N ILE A 268 10.79 13.84 4.24
CA ILE A 268 10.30 14.43 3.00
C ILE A 268 11.43 15.21 2.35
N ASN A 269 11.85 14.73 1.18
CA ASN A 269 12.87 15.35 0.36
C ASN A 269 12.28 16.52 -0.42
N CYS A 270 12.37 17.74 0.15
CA CYS A 270 11.86 18.96 -0.45
C CYS A 270 12.88 19.51 -1.45
N ASN A 271 12.98 18.86 -2.61
CA ASN A 271 13.82 19.35 -3.70
C ASN A 271 13.10 20.38 -4.58
N LEU A 272 11.83 20.70 -4.27
CA LEU A 272 10.96 21.72 -4.85
C LEU A 272 10.48 21.42 -6.27
N GLN A 273 10.73 20.21 -6.81
CA GLN A 273 10.46 19.91 -8.21
C GLN A 273 9.71 18.59 -8.40
N ARG A 274 8.68 18.64 -9.25
CA ARG A 274 8.02 17.48 -9.86
C ARG A 274 8.76 17.05 -11.14
N LEU A 275 8.07 16.34 -12.04
CA LEU A 275 8.61 15.93 -13.33
C LEU A 275 8.75 17.13 -14.28
N ASP A 276 7.71 17.95 -14.38
CA ASP A 276 7.60 19.01 -15.41
C ASP A 276 8.00 20.38 -14.90
N GLY A 277 8.09 20.58 -13.58
CA GLY A 277 8.35 21.88 -12.99
C GLY A 277 8.36 21.87 -11.47
N PRO A 278 8.20 23.05 -10.84
CA PRO A 278 8.17 23.16 -9.38
C PRO A 278 6.90 22.53 -8.79
N VAL A 279 7.00 22.03 -7.55
CA VAL A 279 5.84 21.52 -6.80
C VAL A 279 4.87 22.66 -6.48
N ARG A 280 5.38 23.76 -5.94
CA ARG A 280 4.61 24.97 -5.60
C ARG A 280 5.36 26.22 -6.09
N GLY A 281 5.33 26.49 -7.40
CA GLY A 281 6.13 27.56 -8.00
C GLY A 281 5.91 28.94 -7.37
N ASN A 282 4.65 29.35 -7.13
CA ASN A 282 4.26 30.61 -6.50
C ASN A 282 4.04 30.50 -4.98
N GLY A 283 4.36 29.38 -4.37
CA GLY A 283 4.18 29.08 -2.95
C GLY A 283 5.43 28.53 -2.33
N LYS A 284 5.25 27.83 -1.19
CA LYS A 284 6.30 27.15 -0.44
C LYS A 284 5.79 25.81 0.07
N ILE A 285 6.20 24.72 -0.56
CA ILE A 285 5.76 23.37 -0.18
C ILE A 285 6.15 23.03 1.27
N ILE A 286 7.32 23.48 1.76
CA ILE A 286 7.75 23.22 3.13
C ILE A 286 6.79 23.86 4.14
N GLN A 287 6.32 25.08 3.88
CA GLN A 287 5.39 25.77 4.77
C GLN A 287 3.98 25.16 4.71
N GLU A 288 3.54 24.74 3.54
CA GLU A 288 2.29 24.03 3.35
C GLU A 288 2.29 22.73 4.17
N LEU A 289 3.29 21.88 3.98
CA LEU A 289 3.44 20.62 4.70
C LEU A 289 3.66 20.82 6.21
N GLU A 290 4.40 21.87 6.62
CA GLU A 290 4.50 22.21 8.05
C GLU A 290 3.13 22.44 8.67
N SER A 291 2.26 23.21 8.01
CA SER A 291 0.90 23.47 8.48
C SER A 291 0.06 22.22 8.61
N GLU A 292 0.10 21.34 7.60
CA GLU A 292 -0.66 20.11 7.56
C GLU A 292 -0.23 19.13 8.67
N PHE A 293 1.06 18.87 8.80
CA PHE A 293 1.57 17.94 9.81
C PHE A 293 1.44 18.48 11.24
N ARG A 294 1.68 19.80 11.46
CA ARG A 294 1.42 20.42 12.78
C ARG A 294 -0.06 20.37 13.14
N GLY A 295 -0.94 20.70 12.18
CA GLY A 295 -2.38 20.61 12.35
C GLY A 295 -2.87 19.21 12.69
N ALA A 296 -2.21 18.19 12.16
CA ALA A 296 -2.47 16.78 12.48
C ALA A 296 -1.85 16.31 13.81
N GLY A 297 -1.02 17.12 14.49
CA GLY A 297 -0.41 16.78 15.78
C GLY A 297 0.95 16.09 15.70
N TRP A 298 1.70 16.26 14.60
CA TRP A 298 3.04 15.73 14.44
C TRP A 298 4.12 16.67 15.01
N ASN A 299 5.23 16.08 15.45
CA ASN A 299 6.49 16.79 15.63
C ASN A 299 7.09 17.09 14.26
N VAL A 300 7.26 18.40 13.94
CA VAL A 300 7.76 18.84 12.65
C VAL A 300 9.15 19.46 12.79
N LEU A 301 10.13 18.88 12.12
CA LEU A 301 11.51 19.39 12.07
C LEU A 301 11.84 19.86 10.66
N LYS A 302 12.06 21.15 10.49
CA LYS A 302 12.51 21.74 9.23
C LYS A 302 14.04 21.79 9.18
N LEU A 303 14.61 21.34 8.08
CA LEU A 303 16.03 21.46 7.77
C LEU A 303 16.20 22.15 6.41
N ILE A 304 16.35 23.46 6.43
CA ILE A 304 16.31 24.33 5.23
C ILE A 304 17.70 24.79 4.83
N TRP A 305 18.50 25.24 5.79
CA TRP A 305 19.80 25.89 5.59
C TRP A 305 20.95 25.08 6.16
N GLY A 306 22.05 25.00 5.43
CA GLY A 306 23.29 24.36 5.88
C GLY A 306 24.09 25.24 6.84
N SER A 307 25.12 24.67 7.46
CA SER A 307 25.95 25.35 8.48
C SER A 307 26.60 26.67 8.01
N ASN A 308 26.86 26.82 6.72
CA ASN A 308 27.42 28.06 6.17
C ASN A 308 26.42 29.24 6.14
N TRP A 309 25.14 29.01 6.43
CA TRP A 309 24.15 30.05 6.67
C TRP A 309 24.11 30.54 8.12
N ASP A 310 24.59 29.72 9.09
CA ASP A 310 24.42 29.99 10.52
C ASP A 310 24.98 31.37 10.92
N SER A 311 26.16 31.76 10.40
CA SER A 311 26.78 33.05 10.67
C SER A 311 26.01 34.21 10.03
N LEU A 312 25.34 34.04 8.91
CA LEU A 312 24.50 35.04 8.29
C LEU A 312 23.20 35.21 9.10
N ILE A 313 22.56 34.13 9.47
CA ILE A 313 21.32 34.14 10.27
C ILE A 313 21.57 34.76 11.65
N ALA A 314 22.70 34.44 12.31
CA ALA A 314 23.07 34.99 13.61
C ALA A 314 23.32 36.51 13.57
N ARG A 315 23.75 37.06 12.43
CA ARG A 315 23.95 38.52 12.22
C ARG A 315 22.68 39.27 11.83
N ASP A 316 21.60 38.57 11.48
CA ASP A 316 20.33 39.14 11.06
C ASP A 316 19.51 39.65 12.27
N LYS A 317 19.97 40.68 12.92
CA LYS A 317 19.33 41.24 14.13
C LYS A 317 18.02 41.95 13.82
N ASP A 318 17.93 42.53 12.62
CA ASP A 318 16.76 43.29 12.19
C ASP A 318 15.72 42.42 11.46
N GLY A 319 15.97 41.14 11.32
CA GLY A 319 15.08 40.17 10.65
C GLY A 319 14.98 40.37 9.13
N ALA A 320 15.84 41.18 8.51
CA ALA A 320 15.77 41.45 7.07
C ALA A 320 16.02 40.21 6.22
N LEU A 321 17.01 39.38 6.62
CA LEU A 321 17.32 38.13 5.94
C LEU A 321 16.17 37.10 6.12
N ARG A 322 15.67 36.92 7.35
CA ARG A 322 14.54 36.06 7.63
C ARG A 322 13.28 36.46 6.86
N ARG A 323 13.04 37.76 6.71
CA ARG A 323 11.92 38.26 5.92
C ARG A 323 12.04 37.87 4.45
N ILE A 324 13.18 38.17 3.78
CA ILE A 324 13.34 37.77 2.37
C ILE A 324 13.32 36.24 2.18
N MET A 325 13.80 35.46 3.17
CA MET A 325 13.64 34.01 3.18
C MET A 325 12.16 33.56 3.18
N MET A 326 11.33 34.27 3.96
CA MET A 326 9.87 34.01 4.00
C MET A 326 9.15 34.45 2.73
N GLU A 327 9.51 35.61 2.15
CA GLU A 327 8.86 36.16 0.95
C GLU A 327 9.25 35.42 -0.33
N THR A 328 10.42 34.78 -0.39
CA THR A 328 10.93 34.09 -1.57
C THR A 328 10.16 32.81 -1.85
N VAL A 329 9.56 32.67 -3.02
CA VAL A 329 8.79 31.51 -3.45
C VAL A 329 9.69 30.38 -3.95
N ASP A 330 9.16 29.15 -4.00
CA ASP A 330 9.93 27.96 -4.40
C ASP A 330 10.46 28.03 -5.84
N GLY A 331 9.72 28.67 -6.76
CA GLY A 331 10.18 28.90 -8.13
C GLY A 331 11.46 29.75 -8.19
N ASP A 332 11.58 30.78 -7.35
CA ASP A 332 12.80 31.59 -7.23
C ASP A 332 13.93 30.75 -6.58
N TYR A 333 13.63 30.00 -5.53
CA TYR A 333 14.64 29.12 -4.90
C TYR A 333 15.19 28.08 -5.87
N GLN A 334 14.38 27.57 -6.80
CA GLN A 334 14.85 26.70 -7.88
C GLN A 334 15.75 27.48 -8.84
N ALA A 335 15.32 28.67 -9.28
CA ALA A 335 16.08 29.53 -10.20
C ALA A 335 17.47 29.88 -9.65
N PHE A 336 17.61 30.10 -8.34
CA PHE A 336 18.89 30.39 -7.67
C PHE A 336 19.91 29.23 -7.78
N LYS A 337 19.49 28.04 -7.96
CA LYS A 337 20.39 26.87 -8.16
C LYS A 337 20.58 26.51 -9.63
N ALA A 338 19.68 26.93 -10.50
CA ALA A 338 19.83 26.78 -11.93
C ALA A 338 20.72 27.88 -12.57
N ASN A 339 21.04 28.96 -11.82
CA ASN A 339 21.88 30.09 -12.19
C ASN A 339 23.13 30.17 -11.30
N ASP A 340 23.91 31.23 -11.46
CA ASP A 340 25.18 31.49 -10.75
C ASP A 340 25.02 32.33 -9.47
N GLY A 341 26.11 32.54 -8.75
CA GLY A 341 26.13 33.33 -7.52
C GLY A 341 25.88 34.83 -7.75
N ALA A 342 26.25 35.40 -8.91
CA ALA A 342 25.93 36.77 -9.28
C ALA A 342 24.40 36.96 -9.39
N TYR A 343 23.71 35.99 -9.97
CA TYR A 343 22.24 35.95 -10.02
C TYR A 343 21.64 35.94 -8.61
N VAL A 344 22.15 35.08 -7.72
CA VAL A 344 21.67 34.97 -6.33
C VAL A 344 21.94 36.28 -5.57
N ARG A 345 23.14 36.85 -5.70
CA ARG A 345 23.48 38.15 -5.10
C ARG A 345 22.45 39.20 -5.49
N LYS A 346 22.15 39.30 -6.78
CA LYS A 346 21.25 40.35 -7.32
C LYS A 346 19.78 40.08 -6.93
N HIS A 347 19.30 38.87 -7.12
CA HIS A 347 17.86 38.58 -7.07
C HIS A 347 17.38 38.05 -5.72
N PHE A 348 18.28 37.64 -4.81
CA PHE A 348 17.94 37.27 -3.44
C PHE A 348 18.46 38.34 -2.47
N PHE A 349 19.79 38.46 -2.27
CA PHE A 349 20.35 39.39 -1.31
C PHE A 349 20.13 40.87 -1.68
N GLY A 350 20.05 41.18 -2.97
CA GLY A 350 19.79 42.53 -3.49
C GLY A 350 18.36 43.04 -3.29
N ARG A 351 17.45 42.24 -2.75
CA ARG A 351 16.08 42.66 -2.44
C ARG A 351 16.03 43.65 -1.25
N ASP A 352 17.00 43.58 -0.36
CA ASP A 352 17.14 44.50 0.76
C ASP A 352 18.61 44.93 0.88
N PRO A 353 18.90 46.25 0.97
CA PRO A 353 20.29 46.76 1.09
C PRO A 353 21.06 46.12 2.27
N ARG A 354 20.40 45.84 3.39
CA ARG A 354 21.02 45.23 4.58
C ARG A 354 21.51 43.84 4.30
N THR A 355 20.72 43.01 3.59
CA THR A 355 21.12 41.67 3.20
C THR A 355 22.22 41.64 2.16
N LEU A 356 22.23 42.64 1.24
CA LEU A 356 23.31 42.79 0.27
C LEU A 356 24.63 43.13 0.97
N GLU A 357 24.59 43.99 2.01
CA GLU A 357 25.76 44.33 2.84
C GLU A 357 26.29 43.12 3.60
N MET A 358 25.41 42.25 4.11
CA MET A 358 25.79 41.01 4.83
C MET A 358 26.72 40.12 4.01
N VAL A 359 26.59 40.12 2.70
CA VAL A 359 27.35 39.26 1.76
C VAL A 359 28.38 40.05 0.93
N ALA A 360 28.65 41.33 1.26
CA ALA A 360 29.56 42.18 0.50
C ALA A 360 30.97 41.60 0.36
N LYS A 361 31.44 40.86 1.35
CA LYS A 361 32.77 40.21 1.38
C LYS A 361 32.84 38.80 0.79
N LEU A 362 31.72 38.21 0.45
CA LEU A 362 31.64 36.90 -0.16
C LEU A 362 31.80 37.04 -1.68
N SER A 363 32.56 36.14 -2.30
CA SER A 363 32.57 35.99 -3.75
C SER A 363 31.22 35.44 -4.27
N ASP A 364 30.98 35.50 -5.56
CA ASP A 364 29.81 34.90 -6.16
C ASP A 364 29.83 33.36 -6.03
N ASP A 365 31.02 32.78 -6.09
CA ASP A 365 31.19 31.35 -5.83
C ASP A 365 30.86 30.98 -4.37
N ASP A 366 31.26 31.80 -3.38
CA ASP A 366 30.87 31.57 -1.98
C ASP A 366 29.35 31.63 -1.81
N ILE A 367 28.68 32.58 -2.45
CA ILE A 367 27.22 32.70 -2.40
C ILE A 367 26.53 31.50 -3.06
N TRP A 368 27.03 31.07 -4.23
CA TRP A 368 26.46 29.90 -4.89
C TRP A 368 26.64 28.63 -4.07
N ASN A 369 27.77 28.51 -3.35
CA ASN A 369 28.08 27.37 -2.48
C ASN A 369 27.39 27.40 -1.11
N LEU A 370 26.57 28.41 -0.80
CA LEU A 370 25.70 28.37 0.36
C LEU A 370 24.73 27.18 0.23
N ARG A 371 24.92 26.17 1.07
CA ARG A 371 24.26 24.86 0.97
C ARG A 371 22.84 24.90 1.53
N ARG A 372 21.94 24.13 0.93
CA ARG A 372 20.66 23.77 1.57
C ARG A 372 20.91 22.72 2.65
N GLY A 373 20.05 22.69 3.68
CA GLY A 373 20.25 21.86 4.87
C GLY A 373 20.42 20.38 4.58
N GLY A 374 19.67 19.83 3.63
CA GLY A 374 19.77 18.42 3.23
C GLY A 374 21.09 18.01 2.56
N HIS A 375 21.96 18.98 2.27
CA HIS A 375 23.31 18.73 1.75
C HIS A 375 24.42 19.00 2.79
N ASP A 376 24.03 19.15 4.04
CA ASP A 376 24.95 19.35 5.17
C ASP A 376 24.92 18.12 6.07
N PRO A 377 26.00 17.32 6.14
CA PRO A 377 26.00 16.05 6.88
C PRO A 377 25.80 16.22 8.39
N GLN A 378 26.35 17.31 8.98
CA GLN A 378 26.18 17.60 10.40
C GLN A 378 24.72 17.90 10.73
N LYS A 379 24.08 18.74 9.93
CA LYS A 379 22.69 19.15 10.12
C LYS A 379 21.72 17.99 9.90
N VAL A 380 21.98 17.14 8.90
CA VAL A 380 21.17 15.94 8.65
C VAL A 380 21.28 14.96 9.85
N TYR A 381 22.51 14.76 10.36
CA TYR A 381 22.70 13.91 11.54
C TYR A 381 21.91 14.46 12.74
N ALA A 382 22.04 15.76 13.05
CA ALA A 382 21.36 16.38 14.17
C ALA A 382 19.83 16.28 14.07
N ALA A 383 19.27 16.49 12.88
CA ALA A 383 17.84 16.34 12.64
C ALA A 383 17.35 14.90 12.86
N TYR A 384 18.11 13.90 12.39
CA TYR A 384 17.78 12.48 12.62
C TYR A 384 17.89 12.10 14.10
N ALA A 385 18.93 12.58 14.81
CA ALA A 385 19.11 12.34 16.25
C ALA A 385 17.93 12.92 17.05
N ALA A 386 17.48 14.12 16.73
CA ALA A 386 16.31 14.73 17.34
C ALA A 386 15.03 13.93 17.06
N ALA A 387 14.82 13.48 15.82
CA ALA A 387 13.67 12.69 15.44
C ALA A 387 13.60 11.34 16.17
N VAL A 388 14.72 10.64 16.30
CA VAL A 388 14.79 9.33 16.99
C VAL A 388 14.51 9.46 18.48
N LYS A 389 14.98 10.56 19.12
CA LYS A 389 14.80 10.83 20.55
C LYS A 389 13.39 11.29 20.92
N HIS A 390 12.65 11.87 19.96
CA HIS A 390 11.31 12.38 20.22
C HIS A 390 10.34 11.27 20.62
N LYS A 391 9.48 11.54 21.59
CA LYS A 391 8.50 10.58 22.16
C LYS A 391 7.09 11.17 22.15
N GLY A 392 6.11 10.26 22.07
CA GLY A 392 4.69 10.60 22.17
C GLY A 392 4.04 11.15 20.91
N GLN A 393 4.79 11.42 19.84
CA GLN A 393 4.28 11.89 18.56
C GLN A 393 5.09 11.29 17.40
N PRO A 394 4.48 11.04 16.25
CA PRO A 394 5.23 10.78 15.01
C PRO A 394 6.02 12.03 14.62
N THR A 395 7.15 11.85 13.94
CA THR A 395 8.02 12.95 13.49
C THR A 395 8.06 13.03 11.97
N VAL A 396 7.96 14.24 11.43
CA VAL A 396 8.25 14.56 10.04
C VAL A 396 9.45 15.49 9.93
N LEU A 397 10.38 15.12 9.05
CA LEU A 397 11.54 15.89 8.67
C LEU A 397 11.28 16.52 7.29
N LEU A 398 11.14 17.83 7.22
CA LEU A 398 11.01 18.60 5.98
C LEU A 398 12.39 19.10 5.57
N ILE A 399 13.03 18.38 4.65
CA ILE A 399 14.45 18.57 4.33
C ILE A 399 14.62 19.20 2.96
N LYS A 400 15.07 20.46 2.92
CA LYS A 400 15.31 21.18 1.67
C LYS A 400 16.58 20.73 0.98
N THR A 401 16.45 20.33 -0.29
CA THR A 401 17.55 19.84 -1.12
C THR A 401 17.54 20.49 -2.51
N VAL A 402 18.46 20.06 -3.36
CA VAL A 402 18.52 20.43 -4.79
C VAL A 402 18.37 19.16 -5.62
N LYS A 403 17.38 19.12 -6.50
CA LYS A 403 17.24 18.01 -7.45
C LYS A 403 18.43 17.96 -8.40
N GLY A 404 19.03 16.77 -8.56
CA GLY A 404 20.24 16.65 -9.38
C GLY A 404 21.49 17.25 -8.75
N PHE A 405 21.56 17.36 -7.42
CA PHE A 405 22.75 17.87 -6.72
C PHE A 405 24.04 17.22 -7.19
N GLY A 406 24.99 18.02 -7.65
CA GLY A 406 26.26 17.57 -8.18
C GLY A 406 26.30 17.30 -9.68
N MET A 407 25.18 17.37 -10.38
CA MET A 407 25.14 17.19 -11.85
C MET A 407 25.55 18.44 -12.63
N GLY A 408 25.83 19.54 -11.93
CA GLY A 408 26.28 20.77 -12.54
C GLY A 408 25.30 21.35 -13.57
N SER A 409 25.85 21.91 -14.64
CA SER A 409 25.06 22.56 -15.71
C SER A 409 24.15 21.61 -16.49
N SER A 410 24.38 20.28 -16.42
CA SER A 410 23.55 19.31 -17.10
C SER A 410 22.22 19.00 -16.42
N GLY A 411 22.09 19.31 -15.13
CA GLY A 411 20.87 18.89 -14.42
C GLY A 411 20.54 19.63 -13.13
N GLU A 412 21.50 20.22 -12.44
CA GLU A 412 21.29 20.75 -11.08
C GLU A 412 20.24 21.89 -11.06
N GLY A 413 19.11 21.65 -10.41
CA GLY A 413 18.00 22.59 -10.33
C GLY A 413 17.15 22.77 -11.60
N LYS A 414 17.47 22.10 -12.69
CA LYS A 414 16.73 22.22 -13.97
C LYS A 414 15.49 21.35 -14.02
N ASN A 415 14.45 21.81 -14.75
CA ASN A 415 13.22 21.00 -14.93
C ASN A 415 13.46 19.71 -15.70
N THR A 416 14.45 19.67 -16.59
CA THR A 416 14.79 18.49 -17.39
C THR A 416 15.52 17.40 -16.62
N VAL A 417 15.99 17.67 -15.39
CA VAL A 417 16.83 16.75 -14.61
C VAL A 417 16.20 15.40 -14.34
N HIS A 418 14.87 15.33 -14.25
CA HIS A 418 14.17 14.08 -14.00
C HIS A 418 14.35 13.07 -15.14
N GLN A 419 14.42 13.54 -16.36
CA GLN A 419 14.56 12.72 -17.57
C GLN A 419 16.01 12.54 -18.02
N THR A 420 16.98 13.16 -17.31
CA THR A 420 18.40 13.05 -17.64
C THR A 420 18.90 11.62 -17.36
N LYS A 421 19.05 10.82 -18.42
CA LYS A 421 19.51 9.42 -18.38
C LYS A 421 20.83 9.23 -19.09
N LYS A 422 21.17 10.13 -20.00
CA LYS A 422 22.39 10.13 -20.81
C LYS A 422 23.16 11.41 -20.49
N LEU A 423 24.38 11.25 -20.04
CA LEU A 423 25.30 12.35 -19.75
C LEU A 423 26.38 12.37 -20.84
N THR A 424 26.83 13.57 -21.19
CA THR A 424 28.02 13.73 -22.08
C THR A 424 29.29 13.34 -21.32
N ASP A 425 30.37 13.11 -22.04
CA ASP A 425 31.65 12.79 -21.40
C ASP A 425 32.18 13.98 -20.57
N GLU A 426 31.86 15.21 -20.96
CA GLU A 426 32.16 16.44 -20.22
C GLU A 426 31.38 16.47 -18.91
N ASP A 427 30.08 16.13 -18.91
CA ASP A 427 29.26 16.06 -17.71
C ASP A 427 29.79 15.00 -16.73
N ILE A 428 30.17 13.83 -17.24
CA ILE A 428 30.72 12.74 -16.44
C ILE A 428 32.06 13.14 -15.83
N LYS A 429 32.92 13.84 -16.61
CA LYS A 429 34.19 14.37 -16.10
C LYS A 429 33.96 15.40 -15.02
N ALA A 430 33.06 16.36 -15.22
CA ALA A 430 32.72 17.37 -14.23
C ALA A 430 32.16 16.74 -12.94
N PHE A 431 31.35 15.70 -13.06
CA PHE A 431 30.81 14.94 -11.91
C PHE A 431 31.92 14.22 -11.15
N ARG A 432 32.81 13.49 -11.85
CA ARG A 432 33.99 12.82 -11.27
C ARG A 432 34.86 13.81 -10.49
N ASP A 433 35.19 14.95 -11.11
CA ASP A 433 36.10 15.97 -10.56
C ASP A 433 35.47 16.65 -9.31
N ARG A 434 34.17 16.97 -9.37
CA ARG A 434 33.45 17.58 -8.24
C ARG A 434 33.45 16.70 -6.98
N PHE A 435 33.37 15.39 -7.16
CA PHE A 435 33.33 14.44 -6.04
C PHE A 435 34.67 13.71 -5.79
N ASN A 436 35.73 14.13 -6.46
CA ASN A 436 37.07 13.55 -6.35
C ASN A 436 37.07 12.01 -6.46
N ILE A 437 36.34 11.48 -7.47
CA ILE A 437 36.32 10.03 -7.71
C ILE A 437 37.64 9.61 -8.32
N PRO A 438 38.35 8.61 -7.79
CA PRO A 438 39.70 8.23 -8.23
C PRO A 438 39.69 7.35 -9.51
N ILE A 439 39.11 7.90 -10.58
CA ILE A 439 39.06 7.27 -11.90
C ILE A 439 39.86 8.15 -12.88
N PRO A 440 40.88 7.62 -13.56
CA PRO A 440 41.69 8.37 -14.51
C PRO A 440 40.88 8.73 -15.75
N ASP A 441 41.28 9.83 -16.43
CA ASP A 441 40.65 10.32 -17.67
C ASP A 441 40.53 9.24 -18.75
N SER A 442 41.52 8.37 -18.88
CA SER A 442 41.53 7.26 -19.84
C SER A 442 40.43 6.20 -19.65
N GLU A 443 39.86 6.10 -18.47
CA GLU A 443 38.82 5.12 -18.12
C GLU A 443 37.41 5.72 -18.05
N LEU A 444 37.28 7.07 -18.09
CA LEU A 444 35.99 7.74 -17.89
C LEU A 444 34.93 7.32 -18.91
N SER A 445 35.28 7.16 -20.17
CA SER A 445 34.34 6.74 -21.23
C SER A 445 33.72 5.36 -20.98
N LYS A 446 34.42 4.49 -20.25
CA LYS A 446 33.95 3.15 -19.87
C LYS A 446 33.01 3.16 -18.68
N LEU A 447 32.96 4.29 -17.94
CA LEU A 447 32.14 4.42 -16.71
C LEU A 447 32.33 3.26 -15.72
N PRO A 448 33.58 2.91 -15.32
CA PRO A 448 33.78 1.77 -14.44
C PRO A 448 33.05 1.98 -13.12
N PHE A 449 32.49 0.91 -12.55
CA PHE A 449 32.05 0.97 -11.17
C PHE A 449 33.30 1.08 -10.28
N TYR A 450 33.13 1.82 -9.17
CA TYR A 450 34.23 2.02 -8.23
C TYR A 450 33.90 1.47 -6.85
N LYS A 451 34.73 0.56 -6.39
CA LYS A 451 34.72 0.05 -5.03
C LYS A 451 36.17 0.07 -4.51
N PRO A 452 36.47 0.77 -3.39
CA PRO A 452 37.78 0.71 -2.79
C PRO A 452 38.15 -0.74 -2.36
N ALA A 453 39.46 -1.01 -2.22
CA ALA A 453 39.89 -2.27 -1.62
C ALA A 453 39.42 -2.40 -0.16
N GLU A 454 39.14 -3.62 0.26
CA GLU A 454 38.52 -3.90 1.56
C GLU A 454 39.36 -3.44 2.78
N ASP A 455 40.67 -3.28 2.60
CA ASP A 455 41.62 -2.80 3.61
C ASP A 455 41.74 -1.27 3.69
N THR A 456 41.01 -0.53 2.86
CA THR A 456 40.98 0.94 2.92
C THR A 456 40.24 1.46 4.17
N PRO A 457 40.58 2.67 4.65
CA PRO A 457 39.87 3.29 5.76
C PRO A 457 38.37 3.41 5.53
N GLU A 458 37.94 3.71 4.30
CA GLU A 458 36.52 3.86 3.92
C GLU A 458 35.76 2.55 4.07
N MET A 459 36.33 1.45 3.57
CA MET A 459 35.65 0.15 3.61
C MET A 459 35.62 -0.41 5.04
N ARG A 460 36.73 -0.29 5.79
CA ARG A 460 36.69 -0.65 7.22
C ARG A 460 35.66 0.13 7.99
N TYR A 461 35.60 1.46 7.81
CA TYR A 461 34.60 2.31 8.45
C TYR A 461 33.17 1.88 8.09
N LEU A 462 32.90 1.66 6.80
CA LEU A 462 31.58 1.23 6.32
C LEU A 462 31.13 -0.05 7.03
N HIS A 463 32.00 -1.06 7.08
CA HIS A 463 31.66 -2.36 7.70
C HIS A 463 31.56 -2.26 9.23
N GLU A 464 32.43 -1.49 9.90
CA GLU A 464 32.34 -1.23 11.33
C GLU A 464 31.03 -0.53 11.71
N ARG A 465 30.60 0.48 10.94
CA ARG A 465 29.32 1.18 11.19
C ARG A 465 28.12 0.24 11.02
N ARG A 466 28.15 -0.60 9.98
CA ARG A 466 27.05 -1.57 9.76
C ARG A 466 27.05 -2.68 10.82
N ALA A 467 28.22 -3.17 11.22
CA ALA A 467 28.32 -4.13 12.32
C ALA A 467 27.78 -3.56 13.64
N ALA A 468 28.12 -2.31 13.97
CA ALA A 468 27.60 -1.63 15.17
C ALA A 468 26.07 -1.45 15.15
N LEU A 469 25.45 -1.39 13.97
CA LEU A 469 24.01 -1.29 13.76
C LEU A 469 23.35 -2.66 13.48
N GLY A 470 24.01 -3.77 13.75
CA GLY A 470 23.47 -5.12 13.67
C GLY A 470 23.55 -5.80 12.31
N GLY A 471 24.07 -5.15 11.28
CA GLY A 471 24.19 -5.72 9.93
C GLY A 471 23.70 -4.80 8.82
N TYR A 472 23.38 -5.37 7.66
CA TYR A 472 23.09 -4.62 6.46
C TYR A 472 21.57 -4.47 6.23
N LEU A 473 21.16 -3.35 5.60
CA LEU A 473 19.80 -3.03 5.19
C LEU A 473 19.79 -2.44 3.75
N PRO A 474 18.69 -2.56 3.00
CA PRO A 474 17.48 -3.33 3.31
C PRO A 474 17.74 -4.84 3.31
N HIS A 475 17.00 -5.57 4.11
CA HIS A 475 17.02 -7.03 4.19
C HIS A 475 15.61 -7.52 4.47
N ARG A 476 15.22 -8.67 3.91
CA ARG A 476 13.88 -9.23 4.03
C ARG A 476 13.94 -10.75 4.21
N ARG A 477 13.03 -11.28 5.03
CA ARG A 477 12.75 -12.70 5.14
C ARG A 477 11.67 -13.13 4.15
N THR A 478 11.81 -14.33 3.61
CA THR A 478 10.78 -14.99 2.79
C THR A 478 9.89 -15.91 3.60
N LYS A 479 10.34 -16.34 4.78
CA LYS A 479 9.60 -17.18 5.73
C LYS A 479 9.94 -16.78 7.16
N ALA A 480 9.00 -17.01 8.08
CA ALA A 480 9.28 -16.97 9.52
C ALA A 480 9.93 -18.27 9.97
N ASP A 481 10.68 -18.20 11.07
CA ASP A 481 11.27 -19.37 11.72
C ASP A 481 10.25 -20.16 12.55
N GLU A 482 9.06 -19.58 12.79
CA GLU A 482 7.97 -20.24 13.51
C GLU A 482 7.27 -21.30 12.65
N HIS A 483 6.85 -22.39 13.30
CA HIS A 483 6.09 -23.45 12.70
C HIS A 483 4.81 -23.70 13.49
N PHE A 484 3.68 -23.81 12.80
CA PHE A 484 2.39 -24.11 13.38
C PHE A 484 1.74 -25.27 12.64
N THR A 485 0.95 -26.06 13.34
CA THR A 485 0.05 -27.04 12.76
C THR A 485 -1.35 -26.47 12.71
N VAL A 486 -1.96 -26.49 11.53
CA VAL A 486 -3.33 -26.00 11.32
C VAL A 486 -4.33 -27.06 11.78
N PRO A 487 -5.39 -26.70 12.53
CA PRO A 487 -6.43 -27.62 12.94
C PRO A 487 -7.05 -28.39 11.76
N SER A 488 -7.38 -29.67 11.98
CA SER A 488 -8.09 -30.47 10.99
C SER A 488 -9.53 -29.98 10.80
N LEU A 489 -10.20 -30.41 9.72
CA LEU A 489 -11.60 -30.07 9.45
C LEU A 489 -12.55 -30.53 10.58
N ASP A 490 -12.16 -31.52 11.40
CA ASP A 490 -12.95 -31.99 12.53
C ASP A 490 -13.23 -30.92 13.58
N VAL A 491 -12.32 -29.93 13.74
CA VAL A 491 -12.53 -28.79 14.64
C VAL A 491 -13.67 -27.91 14.14
N PHE A 492 -13.94 -27.94 12.85
CA PHE A 492 -14.95 -27.12 12.18
C PHE A 492 -16.25 -27.87 11.88
N LYS A 493 -16.50 -29.05 12.54
CA LYS A 493 -17.75 -29.82 12.39
C LYS A 493 -19.03 -29.00 12.44
N PRO A 494 -19.17 -27.94 13.29
CA PRO A 494 -20.41 -27.17 13.35
C PRO A 494 -20.78 -26.47 12.04
N ILE A 495 -19.87 -26.42 11.06
CA ILE A 495 -20.05 -25.79 9.73
C ILE A 495 -19.75 -26.76 8.58
N THR A 496 -19.19 -27.93 8.82
CA THR A 496 -19.03 -29.01 7.83
C THR A 496 -20.16 -30.03 7.85
N GLU A 497 -20.93 -30.08 8.92
CA GLU A 497 -22.14 -30.89 9.01
C GLU A 497 -23.37 -30.15 8.48
N ALA A 498 -24.41 -30.86 8.08
CA ALA A 498 -25.67 -30.27 7.64
C ALA A 498 -26.34 -29.51 8.79
N THR A 499 -27.01 -28.40 8.45
CA THR A 499 -27.87 -27.71 9.45
C THR A 499 -29.02 -28.59 9.87
N ALA A 500 -29.41 -28.54 11.16
CA ALA A 500 -30.60 -29.22 11.65
C ALA A 500 -31.85 -28.75 10.89
N GLU A 501 -32.87 -29.60 10.85
CA GLU A 501 -34.14 -29.31 10.21
C GLU A 501 -34.73 -27.98 10.70
N GLY A 502 -35.16 -27.13 9.77
CA GLY A 502 -35.70 -25.79 10.04
C GLY A 502 -34.66 -24.76 10.44
N ARG A 503 -33.37 -25.06 10.50
CA ARG A 503 -32.30 -24.12 10.79
C ARG A 503 -31.62 -23.66 9.51
N GLU A 504 -31.58 -22.34 9.34
CA GLU A 504 -30.93 -21.69 8.22
C GLU A 504 -29.78 -20.79 8.69
N ILE A 505 -28.71 -20.73 7.94
CA ILE A 505 -27.57 -19.81 8.17
C ILE A 505 -27.06 -19.23 6.84
N SER A 506 -26.31 -18.14 6.92
CA SER A 506 -25.59 -17.56 5.79
C SER A 506 -24.13 -18.00 5.78
N THR A 507 -23.42 -17.80 4.65
CA THR A 507 -21.97 -18.03 4.59
C THR A 507 -21.21 -17.01 5.46
N THR A 508 -21.74 -15.81 5.68
CA THR A 508 -21.20 -14.86 6.67
C THR A 508 -21.23 -15.46 8.09
N GLN A 509 -22.35 -16.07 8.49
CA GLN A 509 -22.42 -16.77 9.78
C GLN A 509 -21.51 -17.99 9.85
N ALA A 510 -21.33 -18.71 8.74
CA ALA A 510 -20.38 -19.81 8.67
C ALA A 510 -18.94 -19.33 8.91
N TYR A 511 -18.55 -18.22 8.30
CA TYR A 511 -17.26 -17.56 8.55
C TYR A 511 -17.09 -17.17 10.03
N VAL A 512 -18.08 -16.51 10.64
CA VAL A 512 -18.00 -16.10 12.05
C VAL A 512 -17.82 -17.30 12.98
N ARG A 513 -18.47 -18.42 12.67
CA ARG A 513 -18.28 -19.68 13.41
C ARG A 513 -16.89 -20.26 13.19
N PHE A 514 -16.38 -20.26 11.97
CA PHE A 514 -15.01 -20.68 11.65
C PHE A 514 -14.01 -19.86 12.45
N LEU A 515 -14.10 -18.54 12.39
CA LEU A 515 -13.25 -17.61 13.11
C LEU A 515 -13.30 -17.84 14.63
N THR A 516 -14.50 -18.05 15.17
CA THR A 516 -14.69 -18.32 16.61
C THR A 516 -14.01 -19.61 17.05
N GLN A 517 -14.05 -20.68 16.23
CA GLN A 517 -13.34 -21.92 16.53
C GLN A 517 -11.82 -21.72 16.45
N LEU A 518 -11.34 -21.01 15.43
CA LEU A 518 -9.91 -20.72 15.26
C LEU A 518 -9.35 -19.87 16.41
N LEU A 519 -10.11 -18.89 16.90
CA LEU A 519 -9.75 -18.06 18.06
C LEU A 519 -9.59 -18.86 19.37
N ARG A 520 -10.25 -20.01 19.48
CA ARG A 520 -10.14 -20.93 20.63
C ARG A 520 -8.93 -21.86 20.56
N ASP A 521 -8.30 -21.95 19.39
CA ASP A 521 -7.08 -22.75 19.25
C ASP A 521 -5.96 -22.15 20.11
N GLN A 522 -5.30 -22.99 20.90
CA GLN A 522 -4.30 -22.55 21.88
C GLN A 522 -3.03 -22.02 21.23
N SER A 523 -2.69 -22.51 20.05
CA SER A 523 -1.48 -22.13 19.31
C SER A 523 -1.74 -20.97 18.33
N LEU A 524 -2.79 -21.07 17.53
CA LEU A 524 -3.10 -20.12 16.48
C LEU A 524 -4.00 -18.97 16.93
N GLY A 525 -4.84 -19.16 17.94
CA GLY A 525 -5.85 -18.18 18.33
C GLY A 525 -5.29 -16.80 18.63
N LYS A 526 -4.12 -16.72 19.26
CA LYS A 526 -3.42 -15.44 19.56
C LYS A 526 -2.85 -14.77 18.30
N ARG A 527 -2.68 -15.52 17.21
CA ARG A 527 -2.12 -15.04 15.93
C ARG A 527 -3.19 -14.50 14.98
N VAL A 528 -4.44 -14.81 15.26
CA VAL A 528 -5.58 -14.31 14.47
C VAL A 528 -5.76 -12.81 14.68
N VAL A 529 -5.92 -12.07 13.57
CA VAL A 529 -6.13 -10.61 13.60
C VAL A 529 -7.39 -10.29 12.81
N PRO A 530 -8.56 -10.15 13.48
CA PRO A 530 -9.76 -9.62 12.84
C PRO A 530 -9.58 -8.13 12.57
N ILE A 531 -9.86 -7.70 11.33
CA ILE A 531 -9.76 -6.30 10.90
C ILE A 531 -11.13 -5.88 10.36
N LEU A 532 -11.64 -4.75 10.85
CA LEU A 532 -13.01 -4.28 10.62
C LEU A 532 -13.01 -2.81 10.21
N VAL A 533 -14.01 -2.44 9.43
CA VAL A 533 -14.27 -1.06 8.98
C VAL A 533 -15.63 -0.56 9.49
N ASP A 534 -15.81 -0.63 10.82
CA ASP A 534 -17.01 -0.19 11.55
C ASP A 534 -18.29 -1.00 11.25
N GLU A 535 -18.16 -2.24 10.78
CA GLU A 535 -19.29 -3.07 10.35
C GLU A 535 -19.40 -4.42 11.09
N ALA A 536 -18.84 -4.52 12.29
CA ALA A 536 -18.87 -5.76 13.06
C ALA A 536 -20.29 -6.29 13.31
N ARG A 537 -21.25 -5.40 13.59
CA ARG A 537 -22.65 -5.79 13.87
C ARG A 537 -23.34 -6.27 12.59
N THR A 538 -23.10 -5.64 11.45
CA THR A 538 -23.60 -6.08 10.14
C THR A 538 -23.12 -7.48 9.77
N PHE A 539 -21.88 -7.81 10.13
CA PHE A 539 -21.31 -9.13 9.88
C PHE A 539 -21.55 -10.16 11.01
N GLY A 540 -22.25 -9.77 12.07
CA GLY A 540 -22.54 -10.65 13.22
C GLY A 540 -21.30 -10.97 14.07
N MET A 541 -20.31 -10.05 14.09
CA MET A 541 -19.03 -10.22 14.79
C MET A 541 -18.98 -9.48 16.14
N GLU A 542 -20.05 -8.80 16.56
CA GLU A 542 -20.11 -8.02 17.80
C GLU A 542 -19.82 -8.84 19.06
N GLY A 543 -20.08 -10.14 19.04
CA GLY A 543 -19.74 -11.03 20.14
C GLY A 543 -18.24 -11.13 20.43
N LEU A 544 -17.40 -10.79 19.45
CA LEU A 544 -15.95 -10.75 19.61
C LEU A 544 -15.48 -9.56 20.44
N PHE A 545 -16.23 -8.46 20.52
CA PHE A 545 -15.83 -7.28 21.29
C PHE A 545 -15.52 -7.63 22.75
N ARG A 546 -16.41 -8.38 23.38
CA ARG A 546 -16.21 -8.81 24.77
C ARG A 546 -15.15 -9.91 24.88
N GLN A 547 -15.09 -10.81 23.91
CA GLN A 547 -14.23 -12.00 23.96
C GLN A 547 -12.75 -11.66 23.81
N ILE A 548 -12.40 -10.82 22.84
CA ILE A 548 -10.99 -10.56 22.47
C ILE A 548 -10.63 -9.07 22.44
N GLY A 549 -11.61 -8.16 22.63
CA GLY A 549 -11.41 -6.72 22.70
C GLY A 549 -10.96 -6.05 21.42
N ILE A 550 -11.25 -4.77 21.30
CA ILE A 550 -10.77 -3.88 20.24
C ILE A 550 -9.46 -3.24 20.73
N TYR A 551 -8.42 -3.28 19.91
CA TYR A 551 -7.15 -2.64 20.23
C TYR A 551 -7.30 -1.12 20.28
N ASN A 552 -6.91 -0.55 21.42
CA ASN A 552 -6.76 0.89 21.60
C ASN A 552 -5.54 1.15 22.51
N PRO A 553 -4.52 1.92 22.06
CA PRO A 553 -3.28 2.13 22.84
C PRO A 553 -3.51 2.80 24.20
N ASP A 554 -4.57 3.58 24.35
CA ASP A 554 -4.94 4.22 25.62
C ASP A 554 -5.89 3.34 26.48
N GLY A 555 -6.41 2.23 25.93
CA GLY A 555 -7.44 1.41 26.55
C GLY A 555 -8.81 2.10 26.46
N GLN A 556 -9.74 1.80 27.35
CA GLN A 556 -11.09 2.38 27.36
C GLN A 556 -11.24 3.39 28.50
N LEU A 557 -11.13 4.68 28.15
CA LEU A 557 -11.16 5.79 29.13
C LEU A 557 -12.59 6.25 29.45
N TYR A 558 -13.61 5.63 28.90
CA TYR A 558 -15.02 5.93 29.08
C TYR A 558 -15.83 4.69 29.45
N THR A 559 -17.02 4.87 29.95
CA THR A 559 -17.98 3.78 30.17
C THR A 559 -18.83 3.63 28.93
N PRO A 560 -18.82 2.47 28.24
CA PRO A 560 -19.66 2.30 27.06
C PRO A 560 -21.14 2.34 27.40
N VAL A 561 -21.95 2.94 26.52
CA VAL A 561 -23.41 3.11 26.77
C VAL A 561 -24.15 1.77 26.76
N ASP A 562 -23.58 0.76 26.15
CA ASP A 562 -24.12 -0.60 26.06
C ASP A 562 -23.50 -1.58 27.09
N LYS A 563 -22.83 -1.08 28.14
CA LYS A 563 -22.13 -1.90 29.15
C LYS A 563 -22.95 -3.02 29.78
N ASP A 564 -24.26 -2.80 29.87
CA ASP A 564 -25.21 -3.74 30.46
C ASP A 564 -25.68 -4.82 29.46
N GLN A 565 -25.26 -4.71 28.19
CA GLN A 565 -25.52 -5.71 27.15
C GLN A 565 -24.50 -6.84 27.20
N VAL A 566 -24.88 -8.05 26.77
CA VAL A 566 -23.99 -9.20 26.72
C VAL A 566 -22.84 -8.99 25.75
N MET A 567 -23.05 -8.26 24.67
CA MET A 567 -22.09 -7.99 23.59
C MET A 567 -21.79 -6.49 23.48
N PHE A 568 -21.31 -5.91 24.59
CA PHE A 568 -20.99 -4.49 24.64
C PHE A 568 -19.67 -4.15 23.93
N TYR A 569 -19.54 -2.91 23.48
CA TYR A 569 -18.35 -2.38 22.84
C TYR A 569 -17.19 -2.27 23.86
N LYS A 570 -16.10 -3.00 23.62
CA LYS A 570 -14.97 -3.09 24.56
C LYS A 570 -13.65 -2.80 23.86
N GLU A 571 -12.98 -1.75 24.31
CA GLU A 571 -11.61 -1.43 23.92
C GLU A 571 -10.62 -1.90 24.99
N ASP A 572 -9.42 -2.30 24.59
CA ASP A 572 -8.38 -2.81 25.47
C ASP A 572 -6.98 -2.55 24.85
N LYS A 573 -5.99 -2.22 25.68
CA LYS A 573 -4.60 -2.05 25.23
C LYS A 573 -4.03 -3.31 24.58
N ALA A 574 -4.44 -4.47 25.03
CA ALA A 574 -4.09 -5.77 24.46
C ALA A 574 -5.22 -6.36 23.58
N GLY A 575 -6.17 -5.54 23.16
CA GLY A 575 -7.25 -5.94 22.26
C GLY A 575 -6.74 -6.58 20.97
N GLN A 576 -7.49 -7.56 20.47
CA GLN A 576 -7.07 -8.36 19.32
C GLN A 576 -7.65 -7.86 17.99
N ILE A 577 -8.80 -7.19 18.03
CA ILE A 577 -9.47 -6.63 16.86
C ILE A 577 -8.82 -5.31 16.47
N LEU A 578 -8.47 -5.14 15.21
CA LEU A 578 -8.13 -3.84 14.62
C LEU A 578 -9.39 -3.23 14.02
N GLN A 579 -9.90 -2.17 14.65
CA GLN A 579 -11.05 -1.40 14.19
C GLN A 579 -10.55 -0.13 13.50
N GLU A 580 -10.78 -0.03 12.20
CA GLU A 580 -10.20 1.04 11.37
C GLU A 580 -11.17 2.21 11.12
N GLY A 581 -12.42 2.09 11.61
CA GLY A 581 -13.47 3.03 11.26
C GLY A 581 -13.90 2.87 9.79
N ILE A 582 -14.63 3.83 9.23
CA ILE A 582 -15.09 3.82 7.83
C ILE A 582 -13.90 4.18 6.94
N ASN A 583 -12.94 3.24 6.78
CA ASN A 583 -11.67 3.47 6.12
C ASN A 583 -11.11 2.17 5.53
N GLU A 584 -11.50 1.82 4.32
CA GLU A 584 -11.04 0.61 3.64
C GLU A 584 -9.55 0.63 3.32
N ALA A 585 -8.99 1.81 2.98
CA ALA A 585 -7.55 1.96 2.73
C ALA A 585 -6.73 1.68 3.99
N GLY A 586 -7.19 2.14 5.16
CA GLY A 586 -6.60 1.83 6.45
C GLY A 586 -6.75 0.35 6.82
N GLY A 587 -7.94 -0.22 6.62
CA GLY A 587 -8.18 -1.64 6.82
C GLY A 587 -7.26 -2.53 5.99
N MET A 588 -7.09 -2.20 4.71
CA MET A 588 -6.18 -2.92 3.82
C MET A 588 -4.72 -2.75 4.22
N SER A 589 -4.31 -1.56 4.65
CA SER A 589 -2.94 -1.29 5.11
C SER A 589 -2.62 -2.03 6.42
N SER A 590 -3.56 -2.10 7.36
CA SER A 590 -3.46 -2.92 8.58
C SER A 590 -3.37 -4.41 8.24
N TRP A 591 -4.17 -4.86 7.27
CA TRP A 591 -4.13 -6.24 6.79
C TRP A 591 -2.77 -6.57 6.17
N ILE A 592 -2.20 -5.67 5.34
CA ILE A 592 -0.86 -5.83 4.76
C ILE A 592 0.19 -5.95 5.86
N ALA A 593 0.17 -5.07 6.87
CA ALA A 593 1.14 -5.09 7.97
C ALA A 593 1.08 -6.43 8.74
N ALA A 594 -0.11 -6.96 9.01
CA ALA A 594 -0.29 -8.25 9.64
C ALA A 594 0.09 -9.42 8.71
N ALA A 595 -0.33 -9.37 7.44
CA ALA A 595 -0.11 -10.41 6.43
C ALA A 595 1.37 -10.58 6.03
N THR A 596 2.19 -9.55 6.27
CA THR A 596 3.64 -9.56 6.02
C THR A 596 4.48 -9.65 7.30
N SER A 597 3.85 -9.85 8.44
CA SER A 597 4.52 -9.92 9.75
C SER A 597 5.53 -11.06 9.85
N TYR A 598 5.35 -12.16 9.10
CA TYR A 598 6.33 -13.22 8.96
C TYR A 598 7.69 -12.70 8.48
N SER A 599 7.66 -11.71 7.59
CA SER A 599 8.85 -11.07 7.01
C SER A 599 9.38 -9.94 7.89
N THR A 600 8.51 -9.04 8.33
CA THR A 600 8.89 -7.81 9.05
C THR A 600 9.20 -8.05 10.53
N ASN A 601 8.62 -9.10 11.14
CA ASN A 601 8.70 -9.34 12.58
C ASN A 601 9.14 -10.76 12.94
N ASN A 602 9.39 -11.63 11.95
CA ASN A 602 9.64 -13.06 12.18
C ASN A 602 8.49 -13.73 12.99
N ARG A 603 7.24 -13.27 12.79
CA ARG A 603 6.04 -13.76 13.47
C ARG A 603 4.92 -13.98 12.49
N ILE A 604 4.43 -15.22 12.43
CA ILE A 604 3.27 -15.55 11.59
C ILE A 604 2.02 -14.95 12.25
N MET A 605 1.32 -14.08 11.54
CA MET A 605 0.00 -13.57 11.91
C MET A 605 -1.02 -13.99 10.86
N ILE A 606 -2.28 -14.10 11.26
CA ILE A 606 -3.37 -14.61 10.42
C ILE A 606 -4.46 -13.54 10.34
N PRO A 607 -4.32 -12.56 9.45
CA PRO A 607 -5.30 -11.49 9.34
C PRO A 607 -6.53 -11.94 8.54
N PHE A 608 -7.69 -11.53 9.04
CA PHE A 608 -9.01 -11.62 8.41
C PHE A 608 -9.57 -10.21 8.28
N TYR A 609 -9.55 -9.66 7.07
CA TYR A 609 -10.12 -8.35 6.82
C TYR A 609 -11.47 -8.47 6.15
N VAL A 610 -12.52 -8.01 6.84
CA VAL A 610 -13.91 -8.04 6.37
C VAL A 610 -14.35 -6.64 5.96
N TYR A 611 -14.90 -6.51 4.77
CA TYR A 611 -15.39 -5.26 4.20
C TYR A 611 -16.57 -5.54 3.26
N TYR A 612 -17.31 -4.52 2.87
CA TYR A 612 -18.30 -4.66 1.80
C TYR A 612 -17.60 -5.02 0.48
N SER A 613 -18.00 -6.12 -0.15
CA SER A 613 -17.32 -6.63 -1.36
C SER A 613 -17.22 -5.59 -2.48
N LYS A 614 -18.24 -4.72 -2.62
CA LYS A 614 -18.29 -3.63 -3.57
C LYS A 614 -17.13 -2.63 -3.39
N PHE A 615 -16.77 -2.32 -2.14
CA PHE A 615 -15.77 -1.30 -1.83
C PHE A 615 -14.35 -1.86 -1.69
N GLY A 616 -14.15 -3.16 -1.81
CA GLY A 616 -12.85 -3.80 -1.74
C GLY A 616 -11.94 -3.44 -2.92
N PHE A 617 -11.78 -4.37 -3.84
CA PHE A 617 -10.82 -4.21 -4.96
C PHE A 617 -11.02 -2.95 -5.80
N GLN A 618 -12.24 -2.47 -5.98
CA GLN A 618 -12.45 -1.24 -6.74
C GLN A 618 -11.95 0.02 -5.99
N ARG A 619 -11.85 0.00 -4.66
CA ARG A 619 -11.39 1.14 -3.85
C ARG A 619 -9.94 1.02 -3.43
N VAL A 620 -9.47 -0.19 -3.14
CA VAL A 620 -8.13 -0.48 -2.63
C VAL A 620 -7.34 -1.43 -3.52
N GLY A 621 -7.64 -1.46 -4.81
CA GLY A 621 -7.03 -2.37 -5.79
C GLY A 621 -5.52 -2.24 -5.87
N ASP A 622 -4.99 -1.02 -5.81
CA ASP A 622 -3.55 -0.77 -5.85
C ASP A 622 -2.84 -1.29 -4.58
N LEU A 623 -3.44 -1.10 -3.40
CA LEU A 623 -2.96 -1.73 -2.16
C LEU A 623 -3.02 -3.27 -2.23
N ALA A 624 -4.06 -3.84 -2.86
CA ALA A 624 -4.16 -5.28 -3.05
C ALA A 624 -3.09 -5.82 -4.00
N TRP A 625 -2.75 -5.06 -5.05
CA TRP A 625 -1.65 -5.37 -5.96
C TRP A 625 -0.31 -5.29 -5.22
N ALA A 626 -0.08 -4.23 -4.43
CA ALA A 626 1.11 -4.08 -3.59
C ALA A 626 1.24 -5.24 -2.58
N ALA A 627 0.12 -5.71 -2.01
CA ALA A 627 0.09 -6.89 -1.15
C ALA A 627 0.57 -8.16 -1.87
N GLY A 628 0.19 -8.31 -3.14
CA GLY A 628 0.67 -9.40 -4.01
C GLY A 628 2.18 -9.34 -4.20
N ASP A 629 2.73 -8.17 -4.51
CA ASP A 629 4.18 -7.92 -4.62
C ASP A 629 4.90 -8.22 -3.30
N MET A 630 4.33 -7.78 -2.17
CA MET A 630 4.87 -8.04 -0.82
C MET A 630 4.76 -9.49 -0.36
N GLN A 631 4.13 -10.36 -1.15
CA GLN A 631 3.89 -11.76 -0.78
C GLN A 631 3.09 -11.90 0.53
N ALA A 632 2.06 -11.08 0.67
CA ALA A 632 1.16 -11.07 1.83
C ALA A 632 0.43 -12.41 1.99
N ARG A 633 0.11 -12.79 3.24
CA ARG A 633 -0.56 -14.04 3.61
C ARG A 633 -1.72 -13.76 4.55
N GLY A 634 -2.94 -14.02 4.11
CA GLY A 634 -4.14 -13.75 4.91
C GLY A 634 -5.41 -13.88 4.10
N PHE A 635 -6.52 -13.53 4.73
CA PHE A 635 -7.84 -13.61 4.13
C PHE A 635 -8.44 -12.21 3.96
N LEU A 636 -8.87 -11.92 2.75
CA LEU A 636 -9.74 -10.81 2.41
C LEU A 636 -11.16 -11.35 2.25
N LEU A 637 -12.13 -10.73 2.89
CA LEU A 637 -13.49 -11.22 2.96
C LEU A 637 -14.46 -10.15 2.47
N GLY A 638 -15.00 -10.34 1.27
CA GLY A 638 -16.03 -9.49 0.70
C GLY A 638 -17.39 -9.80 1.29
N GLY A 639 -17.78 -9.08 2.33
CA GLY A 639 -19.07 -9.25 2.99
C GLY A 639 -20.22 -8.65 2.20
N THR A 640 -21.45 -9.07 2.51
CA THR A 640 -22.72 -8.66 1.86
C THR A 640 -22.61 -8.69 0.33
N SER A 641 -22.10 -9.79 -0.18
CA SER A 641 -21.73 -9.92 -1.58
C SER A 641 -22.90 -10.28 -2.49
N GLY A 642 -22.66 -10.12 -3.79
CA GLY A 642 -23.60 -10.45 -4.86
C GLY A 642 -24.52 -9.28 -5.24
N ARG A 643 -24.93 -9.26 -6.48
CA ARG A 643 -25.75 -8.15 -7.01
C ARG A 643 -27.24 -8.32 -6.70
N THR A 644 -27.74 -9.54 -6.61
CA THR A 644 -29.14 -9.82 -6.32
C THR A 644 -29.39 -10.30 -4.89
N THR A 645 -28.34 -10.46 -4.10
CA THR A 645 -28.45 -11.00 -2.73
C THR A 645 -28.70 -9.91 -1.68
N LEU A 646 -28.43 -8.65 -1.99
CA LEU A 646 -28.49 -7.51 -1.06
C LEU A 646 -29.88 -6.85 -0.87
N ASN A 647 -30.92 -7.27 -1.56
CA ASN A 647 -32.23 -6.60 -1.49
C ASN A 647 -32.15 -5.08 -1.84
N GLY A 648 -32.71 -4.23 -0.97
CA GLY A 648 -32.86 -2.79 -1.15
C GLY A 648 -31.59 -1.95 -1.03
N GLU A 649 -30.41 -2.53 -0.79
CA GLU A 649 -29.13 -1.82 -0.66
C GLU A 649 -28.71 -1.10 -1.96
N GLY A 650 -29.06 -1.66 -3.09
CA GLY A 650 -28.97 -1.02 -4.40
C GLY A 650 -27.57 -0.91 -4.99
N LEU A 651 -27.48 -0.09 -6.02
CA LEU A 651 -26.33 0.07 -6.92
C LEU A 651 -25.01 0.30 -6.19
N GLN A 652 -24.97 1.12 -5.15
CA GLN A 652 -23.73 1.50 -4.47
C GLN A 652 -23.12 0.36 -3.65
N HIS A 653 -23.89 -0.66 -3.25
CA HIS A 653 -23.41 -1.81 -2.47
C HIS A 653 -23.36 -3.12 -3.27
N GLU A 654 -24.11 -3.23 -4.34
CA GLU A 654 -24.22 -4.44 -5.12
C GLU A 654 -22.95 -4.72 -5.95
N ASP A 655 -22.19 -5.72 -5.54
CA ASP A 655 -20.98 -6.18 -6.21
C ASP A 655 -21.30 -7.16 -7.35
N GLY A 656 -20.78 -6.91 -8.52
CA GLY A 656 -20.85 -7.80 -9.66
C GLY A 656 -19.50 -8.11 -10.30
N HIS A 657 -18.38 -7.64 -9.75
CA HIS A 657 -17.09 -7.64 -10.46
C HIS A 657 -15.85 -7.90 -9.59
N SER A 658 -15.96 -8.01 -8.28
CA SER A 658 -14.79 -8.15 -7.38
C SER A 658 -13.94 -9.38 -7.70
N HIS A 659 -14.53 -10.52 -8.08
CA HIS A 659 -13.80 -11.72 -8.48
C HIS A 659 -12.98 -11.53 -9.76
N ILE A 660 -13.45 -10.70 -10.68
CA ILE A 660 -12.72 -10.36 -11.92
C ILE A 660 -11.47 -9.55 -11.55
N LEU A 661 -11.62 -8.56 -10.67
CA LEU A 661 -10.50 -7.76 -10.18
C LEU A 661 -9.51 -8.59 -9.36
N ALA A 662 -10.00 -9.46 -8.46
CA ALA A 662 -9.17 -10.40 -7.71
C ALA A 662 -8.36 -11.32 -8.62
N GLY A 663 -8.97 -11.81 -9.70
CA GLY A 663 -8.35 -12.67 -10.70
C GLY A 663 -7.17 -12.03 -11.44
N THR A 664 -7.07 -10.69 -11.46
CA THR A 664 -5.95 -9.97 -12.07
C THR A 664 -4.65 -10.06 -11.24
N ILE A 665 -4.74 -10.35 -9.94
CA ILE A 665 -3.58 -10.44 -9.06
C ILE A 665 -3.07 -11.90 -9.04
N PRO A 666 -1.84 -12.18 -9.49
CA PRO A 666 -1.38 -13.54 -9.75
C PRO A 666 -1.41 -14.50 -8.55
N ASN A 667 -1.17 -14.01 -7.35
CA ASN A 667 -1.14 -14.80 -6.11
C ASN A 667 -2.36 -14.59 -5.20
N CYS A 668 -3.43 -13.97 -5.70
CA CYS A 668 -4.73 -13.91 -5.05
C CYS A 668 -5.60 -15.10 -5.50
N ILE A 669 -6.01 -15.94 -4.56
CA ILE A 669 -6.88 -17.11 -4.80
C ILE A 669 -8.29 -16.74 -4.38
N SER A 670 -9.25 -16.76 -5.31
CA SER A 670 -10.58 -16.22 -5.02
C SER A 670 -11.70 -17.27 -5.14
N TYR A 671 -12.66 -17.19 -4.20
CA TYR A 671 -13.81 -18.12 -4.14
C TYR A 671 -15.11 -17.39 -3.82
N ASP A 672 -16.20 -17.87 -4.43
CA ASP A 672 -17.60 -17.48 -4.16
C ASP A 672 -18.39 -18.69 -3.63
N PRO A 673 -18.17 -19.07 -2.35
CA PRO A 673 -18.79 -20.26 -1.78
C PRO A 673 -20.30 -20.08 -1.58
N THR A 674 -21.05 -21.16 -1.81
CA THR A 674 -22.49 -21.25 -1.56
C THR A 674 -22.77 -21.79 -0.15
N PHE A 675 -22.01 -22.77 0.31
CA PHE A 675 -22.33 -23.53 1.52
C PHE A 675 -21.28 -23.36 2.62
N ALA A 676 -21.70 -23.57 3.86
CA ALA A 676 -20.85 -23.47 5.04
C ALA A 676 -19.64 -24.42 4.98
N HIS A 677 -19.82 -25.63 4.49
CA HIS A 677 -18.74 -26.61 4.36
C HIS A 677 -17.70 -26.19 3.32
N GLU A 678 -18.11 -25.48 2.25
CA GLU A 678 -17.18 -24.91 1.27
C GLU A 678 -16.30 -23.83 1.93
N VAL A 679 -16.90 -22.93 2.73
CA VAL A 679 -16.16 -21.93 3.52
C VAL A 679 -15.13 -22.61 4.40
N ALA A 680 -15.51 -23.66 5.12
CA ALA A 680 -14.61 -24.38 6.04
C ALA A 680 -13.43 -25.03 5.30
N VAL A 681 -13.70 -25.74 4.21
CA VAL A 681 -12.68 -26.44 3.40
C VAL A 681 -11.70 -25.43 2.80
N ILE A 682 -12.20 -24.36 2.18
CA ILE A 682 -11.38 -23.34 1.52
C ILE A 682 -10.50 -22.63 2.56
N MET A 683 -11.07 -22.19 3.67
CA MET A 683 -10.30 -21.46 4.70
C MET A 683 -9.28 -22.36 5.38
N GLN A 684 -9.63 -23.61 5.70
CA GLN A 684 -8.69 -24.55 6.32
C GLN A 684 -7.53 -24.88 5.36
N HIS A 685 -7.82 -25.07 4.06
CA HIS A 685 -6.80 -25.24 3.04
C HIS A 685 -5.90 -24.00 2.91
N GLY A 686 -6.50 -22.79 2.91
CA GLY A 686 -5.76 -21.53 2.89
C GLY A 686 -4.82 -21.38 4.08
N LEU A 687 -5.28 -21.73 5.28
CA LEU A 687 -4.42 -21.76 6.48
C LEU A 687 -3.24 -22.73 6.30
N LYS A 688 -3.45 -23.94 5.78
CA LYS A 688 -2.35 -24.88 5.52
C LYS A 688 -1.32 -24.30 4.57
N ARG A 689 -1.75 -23.68 3.47
CA ARG A 689 -0.83 -23.07 2.50
C ARG A 689 -0.05 -21.89 3.11
N MET A 690 -0.74 -20.98 3.79
CA MET A 690 -0.15 -19.73 4.28
C MET A 690 0.62 -19.88 5.59
N VAL A 691 0.16 -20.76 6.51
CA VAL A 691 0.71 -20.89 7.87
C VAL A 691 1.68 -22.06 7.98
N GLU A 692 1.28 -23.27 7.54
CA GLU A 692 2.17 -24.46 7.62
C GLU A 692 3.26 -24.42 6.55
N LYS A 693 2.87 -24.25 5.29
CA LYS A 693 3.79 -24.29 4.15
C LYS A 693 4.45 -22.93 3.88
N GLN A 694 3.88 -21.86 4.41
CA GLN A 694 4.34 -20.48 4.20
C GLN A 694 4.46 -20.13 2.71
N GLU A 695 3.46 -20.54 1.91
CA GLU A 695 3.38 -20.25 0.48
C GLU A 695 3.03 -18.76 0.23
N ASN A 696 3.50 -18.24 -0.92
CA ASN A 696 3.20 -16.89 -1.36
C ASN A 696 1.83 -16.82 -2.05
N VAL A 697 0.78 -16.85 -1.24
CA VAL A 697 -0.61 -16.70 -1.68
C VAL A 697 -1.42 -15.98 -0.60
N PHE A 698 -2.48 -15.30 -1.01
CA PHE A 698 -3.53 -14.83 -0.12
C PHE A 698 -4.90 -15.15 -0.73
N TYR A 699 -5.93 -15.18 0.12
CA TYR A 699 -7.26 -15.64 -0.27
C TYR A 699 -8.24 -14.48 -0.25
N TYR A 700 -9.13 -14.47 -1.25
CA TYR A 700 -10.32 -13.64 -1.29
C TYR A 700 -11.58 -14.52 -1.33
N LEU A 701 -12.48 -14.36 -0.36
CA LEU A 701 -13.76 -15.05 -0.32
C LEU A 701 -14.89 -14.04 -0.27
N THR A 702 -15.91 -14.23 -1.07
CA THR A 702 -17.17 -13.51 -0.92
C THR A 702 -18.07 -14.20 0.08
N LEU A 703 -18.74 -13.40 0.92
CA LEU A 703 -19.63 -13.86 1.98
C LEU A 703 -21.03 -13.27 1.76
N LEU A 704 -22.03 -14.14 1.85
CA LEU A 704 -23.43 -13.83 1.57
C LEU A 704 -24.20 -13.65 2.88
N ASN A 705 -25.22 -12.80 2.89
CA ASN A 705 -26.08 -12.57 4.05
C ASN A 705 -27.48 -13.21 3.92
N GLU A 706 -27.75 -13.94 2.83
CA GLU A 706 -28.98 -14.72 2.69
C GLU A 706 -28.89 -16.03 3.50
N ASN A 707 -29.88 -16.29 4.35
CA ASN A 707 -29.95 -17.52 5.13
C ASN A 707 -30.66 -18.63 4.36
N TYR A 708 -30.12 -19.84 4.44
CA TYR A 708 -30.74 -21.07 3.89
C TYR A 708 -30.16 -22.31 4.58
N ALA A 709 -30.82 -23.42 4.40
CA ALA A 709 -30.35 -24.71 4.91
C ALA A 709 -29.03 -25.09 4.23
N MET A 710 -28.05 -25.50 5.03
CA MET A 710 -26.73 -25.91 4.56
C MET A 710 -26.63 -27.43 4.52
N PRO A 711 -26.27 -28.02 3.37
CA PRO A 711 -25.93 -29.46 3.32
C PRO A 711 -24.59 -29.70 4.02
N GLY A 712 -24.37 -30.91 4.49
CA GLY A 712 -23.07 -31.31 5.01
C GLY A 712 -22.05 -31.57 3.91
N LEU A 713 -20.77 -31.56 4.30
CA LEU A 713 -19.67 -31.95 3.44
C LEU A 713 -19.82 -33.43 3.02
N THR A 714 -19.82 -33.71 1.73
CA THR A 714 -19.71 -35.06 1.21
C THR A 714 -18.25 -35.51 1.29
N PRO A 715 -17.92 -36.57 2.03
CA PRO A 715 -16.52 -37.02 2.12
C PRO A 715 -15.90 -37.30 0.75
N GLY A 716 -14.67 -36.77 0.55
CA GLY A 716 -13.93 -36.98 -0.69
C GLY A 716 -14.16 -35.87 -1.74
N THR A 717 -14.97 -34.84 -1.43
CA THR A 717 -15.17 -33.67 -2.33
C THR A 717 -14.25 -32.51 -2.00
N GLU A 718 -13.45 -32.56 -0.95
CA GLU A 718 -12.62 -31.44 -0.46
C GLU A 718 -11.70 -30.93 -1.54
N GLU A 719 -10.97 -31.81 -2.22
CA GLU A 719 -10.05 -31.43 -3.29
C GLU A 719 -10.79 -30.79 -4.47
N GLN A 720 -11.96 -31.28 -4.82
CA GLN A 720 -12.77 -30.74 -5.90
C GLN A 720 -13.31 -29.35 -5.57
N ILE A 721 -13.67 -29.09 -4.30
CA ILE A 721 -14.04 -27.75 -3.80
C ILE A 721 -12.86 -26.77 -4.00
N ILE A 722 -11.64 -27.18 -3.63
CA ILE A 722 -10.42 -26.39 -3.78
C ILE A 722 -10.10 -26.15 -5.26
N GLN A 723 -10.29 -27.13 -6.13
CA GLN A 723 -10.07 -26.97 -7.57
C GLN A 723 -11.16 -26.13 -8.27
N GLY A 724 -12.25 -25.82 -7.58
CA GLY A 724 -13.24 -24.84 -8.00
C GLY A 724 -14.56 -25.39 -8.52
N MET A 725 -14.78 -26.72 -8.61
CA MET A 725 -16.09 -27.30 -8.93
C MET A 725 -16.23 -28.75 -8.45
N TYR A 726 -17.45 -29.14 -8.07
CA TYR A 726 -17.81 -30.53 -7.74
C TYR A 726 -19.28 -30.82 -8.08
N LEU A 727 -19.60 -32.08 -8.33
CA LEU A 727 -20.96 -32.51 -8.61
C LEU A 727 -21.77 -32.51 -7.30
N LEU A 728 -22.70 -31.57 -7.17
CA LEU A 728 -23.58 -31.47 -5.99
C LEU A 728 -24.78 -32.42 -6.08
N GLN A 729 -25.43 -32.50 -7.24
CA GLN A 729 -26.59 -33.34 -7.47
C GLN A 729 -26.49 -34.01 -8.85
N ALA A 730 -26.48 -35.31 -8.89
CA ALA A 730 -26.49 -36.06 -10.13
C ALA A 730 -27.87 -36.04 -10.80
N ALA A 731 -27.88 -36.07 -12.13
CA ALA A 731 -29.11 -36.23 -12.92
C ALA A 731 -29.81 -37.55 -12.63
N VAL A 732 -31.10 -37.47 -12.33
CA VAL A 732 -31.97 -38.63 -12.08
C VAL A 732 -32.94 -38.77 -13.25
N GLY A 733 -33.14 -39.99 -13.75
CA GLY A 733 -34.06 -40.30 -14.84
C GLY A 733 -33.52 -41.34 -15.82
N GLU A 734 -34.35 -41.75 -16.78
CA GLU A 734 -33.99 -42.75 -17.77
C GLU A 734 -32.84 -42.29 -18.67
N LYS A 735 -31.98 -43.21 -19.15
CA LYS A 735 -30.83 -42.87 -20.03
C LYS A 735 -31.21 -42.09 -21.30
N LYS A 736 -32.42 -42.26 -21.83
CA LYS A 736 -32.89 -41.56 -23.01
C LYS A 736 -33.46 -40.15 -22.78
N MET A 737 -33.59 -39.73 -21.51
CA MET A 737 -34.01 -38.36 -21.24
C MET A 737 -32.92 -37.36 -21.69
N PRO A 738 -33.33 -36.22 -22.31
CA PRO A 738 -32.38 -35.11 -22.56
C PRO A 738 -31.65 -34.74 -21.27
N ARG A 739 -30.33 -34.45 -21.38
CA ARG A 739 -29.46 -34.13 -20.23
C ARG A 739 -28.84 -32.77 -20.38
N VAL A 740 -28.65 -32.08 -19.24
CA VAL A 740 -27.99 -30.79 -19.17
C VAL A 740 -27.13 -30.68 -17.89
N ASN A 741 -26.07 -29.91 -17.92
CA ASN A 741 -25.23 -29.60 -16.76
C ASN A 741 -25.46 -28.16 -16.34
N LEU A 742 -25.93 -27.93 -15.11
CA LEU A 742 -26.16 -26.63 -14.51
C LEU A 742 -25.04 -26.32 -13.54
N LEU A 743 -24.25 -25.27 -13.81
CA LEU A 743 -23.16 -24.78 -12.97
C LEU A 743 -23.64 -23.54 -12.23
N GLY A 744 -23.35 -23.43 -10.93
CA GLY A 744 -23.71 -22.26 -10.15
C GLY A 744 -22.68 -21.91 -9.09
N SER A 745 -22.58 -20.63 -8.71
CA SER A 745 -21.79 -20.14 -7.59
C SER A 745 -22.62 -19.29 -6.64
N GLY A 746 -22.18 -19.14 -5.41
CA GLY A 746 -22.84 -18.28 -4.42
C GLY A 746 -24.33 -18.60 -4.27
N SER A 747 -25.14 -17.58 -3.99
CA SER A 747 -26.59 -17.75 -3.78
C SER A 747 -27.35 -18.24 -5.03
N ILE A 748 -26.80 -18.03 -6.24
CA ILE A 748 -27.47 -18.39 -7.50
C ILE A 748 -27.40 -19.89 -7.78
N LEU A 749 -26.48 -20.63 -7.15
CA LEU A 749 -26.51 -22.10 -7.22
C LEU A 749 -27.86 -22.65 -6.77
N ARG A 750 -28.55 -22.02 -5.82
CA ARG A 750 -29.90 -22.41 -5.36
C ARG A 750 -30.96 -22.23 -6.46
N GLU A 751 -30.82 -21.23 -7.30
CA GLU A 751 -31.67 -21.06 -8.49
C GLU A 751 -31.42 -22.18 -9.52
N SER A 752 -30.17 -22.65 -9.67
CA SER A 752 -29.83 -23.81 -10.52
C SER A 752 -30.40 -25.11 -9.94
N MET A 753 -30.38 -25.28 -8.61
CA MET A 753 -31.02 -26.45 -7.95
C MET A 753 -32.54 -26.42 -8.21
N ALA A 754 -33.20 -25.28 -8.07
CA ALA A 754 -34.62 -25.16 -8.34
C ALA A 754 -34.97 -25.35 -9.84
N ALA A 755 -34.10 -24.86 -10.74
CA ALA A 755 -34.24 -25.07 -12.17
C ALA A 755 -34.17 -26.57 -12.55
N ARG A 756 -33.34 -27.37 -11.87
CA ARG A 756 -33.26 -28.82 -12.03
C ARG A 756 -34.63 -29.47 -11.80
N GLU A 757 -35.33 -29.09 -10.73
CA GLU A 757 -36.65 -29.63 -10.43
C GLU A 757 -37.70 -29.26 -11.50
N LEU A 758 -37.68 -27.98 -11.95
CA LEU A 758 -38.57 -27.52 -13.02
C LEU A 758 -38.27 -28.17 -14.37
N LEU A 759 -37.00 -28.40 -14.71
CA LEU A 759 -36.60 -29.13 -15.94
C LEU A 759 -37.12 -30.56 -15.94
N ALA A 760 -37.08 -31.26 -14.81
CA ALA A 760 -37.59 -32.61 -14.69
C ALA A 760 -39.13 -32.63 -14.74
N ALA A 761 -39.80 -31.77 -13.96
CA ALA A 761 -41.27 -31.80 -13.83
C ALA A 761 -42.00 -31.26 -15.07
N ASP A 762 -41.56 -30.15 -15.64
CA ASP A 762 -42.29 -29.48 -16.70
C ASP A 762 -41.81 -29.88 -18.11
N TRP A 763 -40.56 -30.29 -18.27
CA TRP A 763 -39.90 -30.48 -19.56
C TRP A 763 -39.31 -31.86 -19.82
N GLY A 764 -39.30 -32.76 -18.81
CA GLY A 764 -38.75 -34.09 -18.95
C GLY A 764 -37.23 -34.09 -19.24
N VAL A 765 -36.50 -33.13 -18.75
CA VAL A 765 -35.06 -32.98 -18.89
C VAL A 765 -34.36 -33.31 -17.56
N ALA A 766 -33.37 -34.18 -17.61
CA ALA A 766 -32.56 -34.55 -16.45
C ALA A 766 -31.34 -33.62 -16.34
N ALA A 767 -31.13 -33.00 -15.19
CA ALA A 767 -30.04 -32.06 -14.98
C ALA A 767 -29.06 -32.50 -13.88
N ASN A 768 -27.74 -32.42 -14.15
CA ASN A 768 -26.72 -32.39 -13.13
C ASN A 768 -26.60 -31.00 -12.58
N VAL A 769 -26.39 -30.83 -11.27
CA VAL A 769 -26.08 -29.54 -10.64
C VAL A 769 -24.68 -29.61 -10.07
N TRP A 770 -23.86 -28.64 -10.47
CA TRP A 770 -22.47 -28.45 -10.05
C TRP A 770 -22.34 -27.22 -9.20
N SER A 771 -21.75 -27.34 -8.01
CA SER A 771 -21.26 -26.17 -7.28
C SER A 771 -19.91 -25.75 -7.83
N CYS A 772 -19.79 -24.49 -8.17
CA CYS A 772 -18.58 -23.90 -8.73
C CYS A 772 -18.08 -22.74 -7.84
N PRO A 773 -17.47 -23.03 -6.69
CA PRO A 773 -17.01 -21.98 -5.78
C PRO A 773 -15.90 -21.11 -6.36
N SER A 774 -15.23 -21.50 -7.45
CA SER A 774 -14.23 -20.64 -8.09
C SER A 774 -14.13 -20.82 -9.59
N PHE A 775 -14.72 -19.93 -10.35
CA PHE A 775 -14.47 -19.87 -11.80
C PHE A 775 -13.04 -19.38 -12.13
N ASN A 776 -12.41 -18.58 -11.23
CA ASN A 776 -11.04 -18.12 -11.42
C ASN A 776 -10.03 -19.27 -11.36
N GLU A 777 -10.14 -20.16 -10.38
CA GLU A 777 -9.22 -21.31 -10.28
C GLU A 777 -9.45 -22.31 -11.39
N LEU A 778 -10.69 -22.50 -11.82
CA LEU A 778 -11.01 -23.31 -13.01
C LEU A 778 -10.36 -22.76 -14.27
N ALA A 779 -10.44 -21.44 -14.48
CA ALA A 779 -9.83 -20.80 -15.64
C ALA A 779 -8.30 -20.86 -15.58
N ARG A 780 -7.68 -20.64 -14.41
CA ARG A 780 -6.22 -20.79 -14.22
C ARG A 780 -5.75 -22.19 -14.55
N ASN A 781 -6.45 -23.23 -14.04
CA ASN A 781 -6.13 -24.61 -14.34
C ASN A 781 -6.25 -24.91 -15.84
N GLY A 782 -7.30 -24.39 -16.49
CA GLY A 782 -7.51 -24.54 -17.93
C GLY A 782 -6.40 -23.91 -18.75
N ALA A 783 -6.03 -22.66 -18.42
CA ALA A 783 -4.95 -21.94 -19.09
C ALA A 783 -3.58 -22.61 -18.92
N GLU A 784 -3.31 -23.18 -17.74
CA GLU A 784 -2.09 -23.94 -17.51
C GLU A 784 -2.02 -25.22 -18.37
N ALA A 785 -3.14 -25.96 -18.45
CA ALA A 785 -3.22 -27.15 -19.29
C ALA A 785 -3.04 -26.81 -20.79
N GLU A 786 -3.68 -25.73 -21.25
CA GLU A 786 -3.56 -25.27 -22.63
C GLU A 786 -2.13 -24.85 -22.97
N ARG A 787 -1.49 -24.04 -22.11
CA ARG A 787 -0.09 -23.64 -22.25
C ARG A 787 0.84 -24.85 -22.28
N TRP A 788 0.62 -25.82 -21.37
CA TRP A 788 1.41 -27.06 -21.38
C TRP A 788 1.30 -27.76 -22.73
N ASN A 789 0.10 -27.98 -23.23
CA ASN A 789 -0.16 -28.67 -24.48
C ASN A 789 0.46 -27.93 -25.70
N LEU A 790 0.46 -26.60 -25.66
CA LEU A 790 1.11 -25.78 -26.70
C LEU A 790 2.62 -25.98 -26.71
N MET A 791 3.24 -26.04 -25.52
CA MET A 791 4.71 -26.12 -25.41
C MET A 791 5.25 -27.55 -25.46
N HIS A 792 4.37 -28.58 -25.33
CA HIS A 792 4.72 -29.99 -25.32
C HIS A 792 3.85 -30.78 -26.34
N PRO A 793 3.95 -30.45 -27.64
CA PRO A 793 3.01 -30.97 -28.67
C PRO A 793 3.14 -32.49 -28.92
N THR A 794 4.23 -33.12 -28.48
CA THR A 794 4.46 -34.56 -28.62
C THR A 794 4.12 -35.35 -27.37
N ASP A 795 3.85 -34.70 -26.26
CA ASP A 795 3.51 -35.35 -25.00
C ASP A 795 2.01 -35.63 -24.93
N LYS A 796 1.62 -36.50 -23.96
CA LYS A 796 0.22 -36.72 -23.70
C LYS A 796 -0.45 -35.43 -23.25
N PRO A 797 -1.50 -34.98 -23.96
CA PRO A 797 -2.17 -33.73 -23.61
C PRO A 797 -2.71 -33.75 -22.18
N ARG A 798 -2.51 -32.64 -21.47
CA ARG A 798 -3.20 -32.38 -20.19
C ARG A 798 -4.62 -31.97 -20.46
N VAL A 799 -5.54 -32.47 -19.66
CA VAL A 799 -6.96 -32.13 -19.72
C VAL A 799 -7.28 -31.19 -18.57
N SER A 800 -7.95 -30.06 -18.87
CA SER A 800 -8.39 -29.13 -17.83
C SER A 800 -9.36 -29.80 -16.85
N PHE A 801 -9.38 -29.32 -15.60
CA PHE A 801 -10.27 -29.87 -14.59
C PHE A 801 -11.74 -29.76 -14.99
N VAL A 802 -12.15 -28.66 -15.61
CA VAL A 802 -13.50 -28.49 -16.19
C VAL A 802 -13.83 -29.59 -17.19
N ALA A 803 -12.93 -29.87 -18.13
CA ALA A 803 -13.14 -30.90 -19.15
C ALA A 803 -13.13 -32.31 -18.54
N GLN A 804 -12.32 -32.55 -17.51
CA GLN A 804 -12.33 -33.86 -16.78
C GLN A 804 -13.68 -34.09 -16.09
N GLN A 805 -14.18 -33.11 -15.34
CA GLN A 805 -15.41 -33.22 -14.58
C GLN A 805 -16.61 -33.35 -15.51
N LEU A 806 -16.74 -32.49 -16.50
CA LEU A 806 -17.87 -32.52 -17.44
C LEU A 806 -17.78 -33.64 -18.47
N GLY A 807 -16.59 -34.17 -18.76
CA GLY A 807 -16.39 -35.23 -19.77
C GLY A 807 -17.16 -36.51 -19.52
N ALA A 808 -17.36 -36.85 -18.25
CA ALA A 808 -18.14 -38.02 -17.85
C ALA A 808 -19.69 -37.84 -17.90
N HIS A 809 -20.17 -36.62 -18.18
CA HIS A 809 -21.58 -36.24 -18.11
C HIS A 809 -22.05 -35.65 -19.44
N GLU A 810 -23.11 -36.18 -20.02
CA GLU A 810 -23.65 -35.75 -21.31
C GLU A 810 -24.40 -34.41 -21.19
N GLY A 811 -24.62 -33.76 -22.35
CA GLY A 811 -25.48 -32.61 -22.52
C GLY A 811 -24.74 -31.27 -22.53
N PRO A 812 -25.45 -30.19 -22.93
CA PRO A 812 -24.93 -28.83 -22.90
C PRO A 812 -24.69 -28.33 -21.47
N VAL A 813 -24.07 -27.17 -21.36
CA VAL A 813 -23.69 -26.57 -20.08
C VAL A 813 -24.32 -25.18 -19.94
N VAL A 814 -24.91 -24.90 -18.78
CA VAL A 814 -25.42 -23.57 -18.42
C VAL A 814 -24.77 -23.15 -17.11
N ALA A 815 -24.04 -22.06 -17.11
CA ALA A 815 -23.47 -21.45 -15.90
C ALA A 815 -24.29 -20.23 -15.47
N SER A 816 -24.53 -20.10 -14.17
CA SER A 816 -25.21 -18.95 -13.57
C SER A 816 -24.51 -18.43 -12.33
N THR A 817 -24.41 -17.12 -12.21
CA THR A 817 -23.68 -16.44 -11.11
C THR A 817 -24.34 -15.11 -10.75
N ASP A 818 -24.13 -14.65 -9.53
CA ASP A 818 -24.58 -13.33 -9.07
C ASP A 818 -23.64 -12.17 -9.48
N TYR A 819 -22.62 -12.49 -10.26
CA TYR A 819 -21.64 -11.55 -10.81
C TYR A 819 -21.84 -11.37 -12.33
N MET A 820 -21.07 -10.51 -12.95
CA MET A 820 -21.07 -10.32 -14.41
C MET A 820 -20.83 -11.65 -15.12
N LYS A 821 -21.44 -11.81 -16.31
CA LYS A 821 -21.27 -13.01 -17.15
C LYS A 821 -19.82 -13.39 -17.36
N SER A 822 -18.93 -12.40 -17.52
CA SER A 822 -17.50 -12.62 -17.74
C SER A 822 -16.83 -13.43 -16.62
N TYR A 823 -17.37 -13.44 -15.40
CA TYR A 823 -16.83 -14.23 -14.30
C TYR A 823 -16.96 -15.75 -14.57
N ALA A 824 -18.11 -16.22 -15.01
CA ALA A 824 -18.29 -17.64 -15.36
C ALA A 824 -17.85 -17.93 -16.79
N ASP A 825 -17.90 -16.95 -17.70
CA ASP A 825 -17.58 -17.11 -19.11
C ASP A 825 -16.10 -17.43 -19.37
N GLN A 826 -15.20 -17.09 -18.47
CA GLN A 826 -13.76 -17.38 -18.59
C GLN A 826 -13.42 -18.87 -18.72
N ILE A 827 -14.35 -19.80 -18.37
CA ILE A 827 -14.14 -21.23 -18.57
C ILE A 827 -14.60 -21.73 -19.95
N ARG A 828 -15.11 -20.87 -20.83
CA ARG A 828 -15.71 -21.25 -22.13
C ARG A 828 -14.80 -22.10 -23.00
N ALA A 829 -13.52 -21.77 -23.06
CA ALA A 829 -12.52 -22.50 -23.85
C ALA A 829 -12.30 -23.93 -23.37
N TYR A 830 -12.65 -24.24 -22.12
CA TYR A 830 -12.41 -25.53 -21.46
C TYR A 830 -13.64 -26.44 -21.39
N ILE A 831 -14.79 -25.97 -21.89
CA ILE A 831 -15.99 -26.79 -22.05
C ILE A 831 -15.70 -27.87 -23.09
N PRO A 832 -16.08 -29.14 -22.87
CA PRO A 832 -15.84 -30.21 -23.84
C PRO A 832 -16.39 -29.87 -25.24
N ALA A 833 -15.60 -30.17 -26.26
CA ALA A 833 -15.89 -29.81 -27.65
C ALA A 833 -17.30 -30.29 -28.11
N GLY A 834 -17.96 -29.45 -28.91
CA GLY A 834 -19.29 -29.74 -29.46
C GLY A 834 -20.47 -29.50 -28.50
N ARG A 835 -20.21 -29.04 -27.28
CA ARG A 835 -21.27 -28.70 -26.33
C ARG A 835 -21.63 -27.20 -26.38
N SER A 836 -22.94 -26.90 -26.41
CA SER A 836 -23.40 -25.53 -26.21
C SER A 836 -23.14 -25.09 -24.79
N PHE A 837 -22.60 -23.87 -24.63
CA PHE A 837 -22.35 -23.23 -23.33
C PHE A 837 -23.07 -21.91 -23.23
N LYS A 838 -23.96 -21.77 -22.26
CA LYS A 838 -24.68 -20.53 -21.95
C LYS A 838 -24.28 -20.01 -20.58
N VAL A 839 -24.18 -18.69 -20.47
CA VAL A 839 -23.84 -18.02 -19.21
C VAL A 839 -24.89 -16.98 -18.88
N LEU A 840 -25.41 -17.06 -17.66
CA LEU A 840 -26.31 -16.08 -17.05
C LEU A 840 -25.56 -15.35 -15.93
N GLY A 841 -25.65 -14.03 -15.91
CA GLY A 841 -24.96 -13.18 -14.91
C GLY A 841 -25.61 -11.80 -14.85
N THR A 842 -25.13 -11.00 -13.93
CA THR A 842 -25.72 -9.70 -13.54
C THR A 842 -25.02 -8.52 -14.22
N ASP A 843 -24.97 -8.50 -15.54
CA ASP A 843 -24.40 -7.36 -16.28
C ASP A 843 -25.27 -6.11 -16.10
N GLY A 844 -24.63 -4.92 -16.09
CA GLY A 844 -25.32 -3.64 -15.90
C GLY A 844 -25.13 -3.08 -14.49
N PHE A 845 -25.82 -2.01 -14.19
CA PHE A 845 -25.82 -1.39 -12.86
C PHE A 845 -26.77 -2.13 -11.90
N GLY A 846 -26.45 -2.13 -10.59
CA GLY A 846 -27.31 -2.65 -9.54
C GLY A 846 -28.64 -1.90 -9.42
N ARG A 847 -29.61 -2.50 -8.74
CA ARG A 847 -30.96 -1.99 -8.49
C ARG A 847 -31.41 -2.29 -7.08
N SER A 848 -32.20 -1.42 -6.49
CA SER A 848 -32.88 -1.66 -5.21
C SER A 848 -34.20 -2.37 -5.45
N ASP A 849 -34.35 -3.61 -4.97
CA ASP A 849 -35.61 -4.35 -4.93
C ASP A 849 -35.47 -5.59 -4.03
N PHE A 850 -36.50 -6.41 -3.95
CA PHE A 850 -36.41 -7.75 -3.33
C PHE A 850 -35.57 -8.70 -4.18
N ARG A 851 -34.88 -9.66 -3.56
CA ARG A 851 -34.02 -10.66 -4.25
C ARG A 851 -34.70 -11.32 -5.44
N SER A 852 -35.98 -11.72 -5.30
CA SER A 852 -36.73 -12.35 -6.38
C SER A 852 -36.88 -11.44 -7.61
N LYS A 853 -37.13 -10.14 -7.36
CA LYS A 853 -37.26 -9.13 -8.42
C LYS A 853 -35.91 -8.81 -9.07
N LEU A 854 -34.87 -8.71 -8.28
CA LEU A 854 -33.50 -8.50 -8.79
C LEU A 854 -33.07 -9.67 -9.67
N ARG A 855 -33.30 -10.94 -9.26
CA ARG A 855 -32.99 -12.15 -10.04
C ARG A 855 -33.82 -12.22 -11.34
N GLU A 856 -35.07 -11.72 -11.31
CA GLU A 856 -35.89 -11.56 -12.52
C GLU A 856 -35.35 -10.44 -13.42
N HIS A 857 -34.98 -9.30 -12.83
CA HIS A 857 -34.42 -8.17 -13.57
C HIS A 857 -33.13 -8.56 -14.31
N PHE A 858 -32.18 -9.22 -13.63
CA PHE A 858 -30.91 -9.66 -14.21
C PHE A 858 -31.01 -10.96 -15.00
N GLU A 859 -32.18 -11.58 -15.13
CA GLU A 859 -32.41 -12.79 -15.93
C GLU A 859 -31.63 -14.01 -15.45
N ILE A 860 -31.47 -14.16 -14.13
CA ILE A 860 -30.69 -15.22 -13.50
C ILE A 860 -31.49 -16.10 -12.55
N ASN A 861 -32.82 -15.92 -12.48
CA ASN A 861 -33.67 -16.82 -11.69
C ASN A 861 -33.84 -18.19 -12.38
N ARG A 862 -34.45 -19.14 -11.65
CA ARG A 862 -34.68 -20.52 -12.09
C ARG A 862 -35.37 -20.63 -13.45
N HIS A 863 -36.31 -19.74 -13.78
CA HIS A 863 -37.04 -19.74 -15.05
C HIS A 863 -36.13 -19.39 -16.23
N TYR A 864 -35.27 -18.38 -16.09
CA TYR A 864 -34.29 -18.03 -17.14
C TYR A 864 -33.22 -19.12 -17.28
N ILE A 865 -32.83 -19.81 -16.18
CA ILE A 865 -31.92 -20.97 -16.24
C ILE A 865 -32.57 -22.13 -17.03
N VAL A 866 -33.87 -22.41 -16.80
CA VAL A 866 -34.63 -23.43 -17.58
C VAL A 866 -34.67 -23.06 -19.07
N VAL A 867 -35.00 -21.81 -19.39
CA VAL A 867 -35.06 -21.35 -20.80
C VAL A 867 -33.68 -21.46 -21.47
N ALA A 868 -32.59 -21.07 -20.76
CA ALA A 868 -31.23 -21.19 -21.26
C ALA A 868 -30.83 -22.66 -21.50
N ALA A 869 -31.24 -23.57 -20.61
CA ALA A 869 -30.99 -25.00 -20.73
C ALA A 869 -31.71 -25.61 -21.94
N LEU A 870 -33.01 -25.29 -22.10
CA LEU A 870 -33.81 -25.73 -23.26
C LEU A 870 -33.26 -25.12 -24.57
N LYS A 871 -32.83 -23.87 -24.57
CA LYS A 871 -32.20 -23.23 -25.73
C LYS A 871 -30.89 -23.93 -26.11
N ALA A 872 -30.05 -24.27 -25.13
CA ALA A 872 -28.81 -25.01 -25.37
C ALA A 872 -29.06 -26.42 -25.93
N LEU A 873 -30.08 -27.12 -25.43
CA LEU A 873 -30.51 -28.42 -25.94
C LEU A 873 -31.11 -28.32 -27.38
N SER A 874 -31.82 -27.22 -27.66
CA SER A 874 -32.35 -26.95 -28.99
C SER A 874 -31.26 -26.68 -30.04
N GLU A 875 -30.22 -25.96 -29.66
CA GLU A 875 -29.03 -25.73 -30.50
C GLU A 875 -28.29 -27.02 -30.85
N GLN A 876 -28.37 -28.01 -30.00
CA GLN A 876 -27.82 -29.35 -30.25
C GLN A 876 -28.79 -30.29 -30.95
N GLY A 877 -29.97 -29.81 -31.30
CA GLY A 877 -30.98 -30.62 -31.99
C GLY A 877 -31.71 -31.67 -31.12
N VAL A 878 -31.52 -31.58 -29.79
CA VAL A 878 -32.10 -32.57 -28.82
C VAL A 878 -33.56 -32.26 -28.54
N VAL A 879 -33.95 -30.97 -28.49
CA VAL A 879 -35.35 -30.56 -28.32
C VAL A 879 -35.75 -29.57 -29.41
N PRO A 880 -37.02 -29.53 -29.85
CA PRO A 880 -37.46 -28.52 -30.82
C PRO A 880 -37.37 -27.10 -30.30
N VAL A 881 -37.05 -26.12 -31.15
CA VAL A 881 -37.02 -24.69 -30.77
C VAL A 881 -38.38 -24.21 -30.23
N ALA A 882 -39.49 -24.79 -30.71
CA ALA A 882 -40.84 -24.52 -30.20
C ALA A 882 -40.96 -24.81 -28.67
N THR A 883 -40.15 -25.73 -28.13
CA THR A 883 -40.12 -26.01 -26.68
C THR A 883 -39.61 -24.84 -25.91
N VAL A 884 -38.59 -24.12 -26.41
CA VAL A 884 -38.07 -22.90 -25.82
C VAL A 884 -39.13 -21.79 -25.79
N ALA A 885 -39.83 -21.57 -26.89
CA ALA A 885 -40.92 -20.59 -26.97
C ALA A 885 -42.06 -20.93 -25.98
N LYS A 886 -42.42 -22.21 -25.84
CA LYS A 886 -43.41 -22.64 -24.85
C LYS A 886 -42.95 -22.39 -23.43
N ALA A 887 -41.66 -22.57 -23.10
CA ALA A 887 -41.13 -22.29 -21.78
C ALA A 887 -41.18 -20.79 -21.45
N ILE A 888 -40.79 -19.92 -22.36
CA ILE A 888 -40.91 -18.45 -22.23
C ILE A 888 -42.36 -18.05 -21.91
N GLN A 889 -43.32 -18.61 -22.65
CA GLN A 889 -44.73 -18.37 -22.45
C GLN A 889 -45.25 -18.96 -21.13
N HIS A 890 -44.85 -20.20 -20.78
CA HIS A 890 -45.26 -20.90 -19.56
C HIS A 890 -44.83 -20.11 -18.29
N TYR A 891 -43.62 -19.63 -18.25
CA TYR A 891 -43.10 -18.84 -17.15
C TYR A 891 -43.41 -17.35 -17.26
N LYS A 892 -44.17 -16.92 -18.25
CA LYS A 892 -44.62 -15.53 -18.50
C LYS A 892 -43.45 -14.56 -18.54
N LEU A 893 -42.36 -14.95 -19.19
CA LEU A 893 -41.19 -14.10 -19.36
C LEU A 893 -41.44 -13.12 -20.52
N SER A 894 -41.02 -11.86 -20.35
CA SER A 894 -41.15 -10.85 -21.40
C SER A 894 -39.98 -10.97 -22.39
N SER A 895 -40.28 -11.22 -23.64
CA SER A 895 -39.31 -11.26 -24.76
C SER A 895 -38.78 -9.87 -25.13
N ASP A 896 -39.55 -8.81 -24.81
CA ASP A 896 -39.25 -7.42 -25.20
C ASP A 896 -38.68 -6.58 -24.04
N LYS A 897 -38.32 -7.24 -22.97
CA LYS A 897 -37.66 -6.62 -21.82
C LYS A 897 -36.31 -6.00 -22.24
N ILE A 898 -36.04 -4.78 -21.75
CA ILE A 898 -34.78 -4.12 -21.98
C ILE A 898 -33.65 -4.97 -21.35
N ASN A 899 -32.56 -5.14 -22.10
CA ASN A 899 -31.37 -5.82 -21.58
C ASN A 899 -30.86 -5.09 -20.31
N PRO A 900 -30.68 -5.76 -19.18
CA PRO A 900 -30.20 -5.14 -17.93
C PRO A 900 -28.92 -4.32 -18.08
N LEU A 901 -28.06 -4.66 -19.03
CA LEU A 901 -26.85 -3.88 -19.35
C LEU A 901 -27.17 -2.45 -19.81
N ASN A 902 -28.31 -2.26 -20.44
CA ASN A 902 -28.74 -0.98 -21.05
C ASN A 902 -29.90 -0.32 -20.27
N ALA A 903 -30.36 -0.93 -19.20
CA ALA A 903 -31.51 -0.47 -18.42
C ALA A 903 -31.18 0.68 -17.45
#